data_0673dd08ff61f806ff8129e84faa8f0f
#
_entry.id   0673dd08ff61f806ff8129e84faa8f0f
#
_cell.length_a   1.000
_cell.length_b   1.000
_cell.length_c   1.000
_cell.angle_alpha   90.00
_cell.angle_beta   90.00
_cell.angle_gamma   90.00
#
_symmetry.space_group_name_H-M   'P 1'
#
loop_
_entity.id
_entity.type
_entity.pdbx_description
1 polymer ?
#
loop_
_entity_poly.entity_id
_entity_poly.type
_entity_poly.pdbx_seq_one_letter_code
_entity_poly.pdbx_strand_id
1 'polypeptide(L)'
;MVDYRRIDVEKWKLLQNIKRGYDQTIYTFDIETSGGYIFPGSDIAEPFDYSKSPEEYTKAVKVGLCYEWQFGIGDHYYYGRDLRDFLQVLKIMDALPGKKIIWVHNLGFEQTFLLNLFTPQKIFARRPHHVIYMDYSENITFRCSYQLTHMALATWAKDLHMEKIEGYNYDKIRTPLTPLDPEEELYGQRDLEIVRAGIEKMLDIYEFIQKIPLTQTSRVRKEGQKVFANDVKYRFKMARLLPRDAAQYSLLRMGFSGGNVHANWYYAGRLLSGVSCGDIASSYPFCCLTEPLPMQPWRIAKDPARYVDDKRFCTLVELRLVNIKSAGYIDYLSYSKVFDIDKDEQGRERIICENGRIVAVQGATIVCTGVDYGIIRRAYDGDIKILRCWYSRAGYLDPRYMEFILSLYHDKTTLKGIPEKEDLYMYSKQLLNGVYGDFVSAIVYDDTELLESGEWIEHIKGAAEVNDRLDYLREKPWRLKSSFSWGLFITAAARRNHYDILEVMDRTNDVVYYDTDSVYYLGDHDKDIKEYNRKMVERINQVLEYQGIDPEKSRPADSKGIRRQMGIIEIEHRNLPEFKALRAKCYAYKNEDGEIHITISGVNKKAGAAALQGSVDNLHDDMIFSYKQSGRKISQYNTDQPRCRWIDSDGVEYISNYKYGLALQPAEYRVNLGSDFIEVLAMLRTLASGYSCRTVDELNNMRYNNKCHR
;
A
#
# COMPACT_ATOMS: atom_id res chain seq x y z
N MET A 1 -0.45 -35.39 2.88
CA MET A 1 -1.86 -35.24 2.35
C MET A 1 -2.40 -36.58 1.86
N VAL A 2 -3.70 -36.67 1.59
CA VAL A 2 -4.39 -37.88 1.13
C VAL A 2 -5.05 -37.59 -0.22
N ASP A 3 -5.02 -38.53 -1.15
CA ASP A 3 -5.71 -38.42 -2.44
C ASP A 3 -7.21 -38.08 -2.24
N TYR A 4 -7.71 -37.06 -2.95
CA TYR A 4 -9.08 -36.55 -2.81
C TYR A 4 -10.16 -37.63 -3.01
N ARG A 5 -9.88 -38.67 -3.79
CA ARG A 5 -10.78 -39.81 -4.03
C ARG A 5 -11.09 -40.62 -2.76
N ARG A 6 -10.31 -40.39 -1.70
CA ARG A 6 -10.53 -40.98 -0.37
C ARG A 6 -11.35 -40.07 0.57
N ILE A 7 -11.91 -38.96 0.07
CA ILE A 7 -12.82 -38.13 0.86
C ILE A 7 -14.03 -38.96 1.24
N ASP A 8 -14.23 -39.14 2.54
CA ASP A 8 -15.41 -39.81 3.09
C ASP A 8 -16.47 -38.73 3.38
N VAL A 9 -17.53 -38.74 2.56
CA VAL A 9 -18.62 -37.75 2.63
C VAL A 9 -19.39 -37.86 3.95
N GLU A 10 -19.56 -39.04 4.51
CA GLU A 10 -20.24 -39.20 5.79
C GLU A 10 -19.39 -38.67 6.94
N LYS A 11 -18.08 -38.90 6.91
CA LYS A 11 -17.15 -38.32 7.87
C LYS A 11 -17.14 -36.79 7.72
N TRP A 12 -17.16 -36.27 6.48
CA TRP A 12 -17.24 -34.82 6.22
C TRP A 12 -18.50 -34.18 6.84
N LYS A 13 -19.69 -34.84 6.68
CA LYS A 13 -20.93 -34.40 7.34
C LYS A 13 -20.80 -34.31 8.86
N LEU A 14 -20.07 -35.23 9.47
CA LEU A 14 -19.85 -35.24 10.93
C LEU A 14 -18.90 -34.10 11.39
N LEU A 15 -18.02 -33.65 10.53
CA LEU A 15 -17.12 -32.51 10.81
C LEU A 15 -17.83 -31.16 10.70
N GLN A 16 -18.98 -31.09 10.02
CA GLN A 16 -19.70 -29.83 9.83
C GLN A 16 -20.28 -29.30 11.14
N ASN A 17 -20.17 -27.99 11.33
CA ASN A 17 -20.72 -27.27 12.47
C ASN A 17 -21.54 -26.07 11.98
N ILE A 18 -22.81 -26.31 11.72
CA ILE A 18 -23.69 -25.29 11.14
C ILE A 18 -24.18 -24.32 12.21
N LYS A 19 -23.79 -23.05 12.10
CA LYS A 19 -24.27 -21.95 12.94
C LYS A 19 -24.71 -20.76 12.09
N ARG A 20 -25.94 -20.29 12.34
CA ARG A 20 -26.53 -19.14 11.62
C ARG A 20 -26.50 -19.31 10.08
N GLY A 21 -26.76 -20.54 9.61
CA GLY A 21 -26.80 -20.86 8.19
C GLY A 21 -25.43 -21.05 7.52
N TYR A 22 -24.32 -20.94 8.28
CA TYR A 22 -22.96 -21.17 7.78
C TYR A 22 -22.31 -22.34 8.49
N ASP A 23 -21.58 -23.13 7.71
CA ASP A 23 -20.67 -24.13 8.25
C ASP A 23 -19.43 -23.43 8.83
N GLN A 24 -19.12 -23.72 10.08
CA GLN A 24 -17.99 -23.12 10.81
C GLN A 24 -16.67 -23.87 10.59
N THR A 25 -16.71 -24.99 9.86
CA THR A 25 -15.51 -25.73 9.46
C THR A 25 -14.62 -24.83 8.60
N ILE A 26 -13.32 -24.79 8.89
CA ILE A 26 -12.35 -24.02 8.10
C ILE A 26 -11.99 -24.85 6.88
N TYR A 27 -12.33 -24.34 5.70
CA TYR A 27 -11.93 -24.90 4.42
C TYR A 27 -10.79 -24.06 3.84
N THR A 28 -9.74 -24.72 3.36
CA THR A 28 -8.58 -24.07 2.72
C THR A 28 -8.34 -24.66 1.34
N PHE A 29 -7.82 -23.86 0.42
CA PHE A 29 -7.50 -24.30 -0.93
C PHE A 29 -6.25 -23.58 -1.42
N ASP A 30 -5.41 -24.33 -2.15
CA ASP A 30 -4.20 -23.81 -2.79
C ASP A 30 -3.91 -24.63 -4.07
N ILE A 31 -3.06 -24.10 -4.94
CA ILE A 31 -2.61 -24.81 -6.16
C ILE A 31 -1.12 -24.64 -6.35
N GLU A 32 -0.50 -25.68 -6.93
CA GLU A 32 0.88 -25.62 -7.40
C GLU A 32 0.91 -25.61 -8.93
N THR A 33 1.78 -24.75 -9.49
CA THR A 33 1.78 -24.48 -10.93
C THR A 33 3.16 -24.51 -11.55
N SER A 34 3.24 -24.95 -12.80
CA SER A 34 4.39 -24.73 -13.67
C SER A 34 4.11 -23.56 -14.61
N GLY A 35 5.07 -22.66 -14.74
CA GLY A 35 5.09 -21.61 -15.75
C GLY A 35 5.98 -22.01 -16.92
N GLY A 36 5.52 -21.78 -18.17
CA GLY A 36 6.25 -22.13 -19.37
C GLY A 36 6.17 -21.06 -20.46
N TYR A 37 7.03 -21.18 -21.45
CA TYR A 37 7.19 -20.26 -22.58
C TYR A 37 7.19 -21.04 -23.87
N ILE A 38 6.27 -20.72 -24.77
CA ILE A 38 6.20 -21.32 -26.11
C ILE A 38 6.81 -20.31 -27.08
N PHE A 39 7.95 -20.67 -27.65
CA PHE A 39 8.63 -19.83 -28.65
C PHE A 39 8.02 -20.02 -30.05
N PRO A 40 8.18 -19.03 -30.97
CA PRO A 40 7.65 -19.14 -32.32
C PRO A 40 8.11 -20.42 -33.03
N GLY A 41 7.15 -21.17 -33.59
CA GLY A 41 7.40 -22.43 -34.30
C GLY A 41 7.45 -23.67 -33.40
N SER A 42 7.30 -23.55 -32.08
CA SER A 42 7.21 -24.63 -31.11
C SER A 42 5.79 -24.77 -30.56
N ASP A 43 5.45 -25.95 -30.07
CA ASP A 43 4.28 -26.24 -29.27
C ASP A 43 4.66 -26.75 -27.86
N ILE A 44 5.96 -26.70 -27.54
CA ILE A 44 6.49 -27.14 -26.24
C ILE A 44 6.60 -25.93 -25.30
N ALA A 45 6.11 -26.08 -24.10
CA ALA A 45 6.28 -25.13 -23.01
C ALA A 45 7.65 -25.35 -22.33
N GLU A 46 8.58 -24.45 -22.57
CA GLU A 46 9.91 -24.48 -21.98
C GLU A 46 9.97 -23.73 -20.64
N PRO A 47 10.80 -24.15 -19.68
CA PRO A 47 11.01 -23.40 -18.44
C PRO A 47 11.70 -22.05 -18.74
N PHE A 48 11.71 -21.15 -17.75
CA PHE A 48 12.46 -19.90 -17.87
C PHE A 48 13.96 -20.18 -17.86
N ASP A 49 14.65 -19.75 -18.92
CA ASP A 49 16.10 -19.86 -19.07
C ASP A 49 16.76 -18.49 -18.78
N TYR A 50 17.50 -18.42 -17.69
CA TYR A 50 18.20 -17.21 -17.25
C TYR A 50 19.35 -16.78 -18.19
N SER A 51 19.72 -17.58 -19.18
CA SER A 51 20.74 -17.23 -20.18
C SER A 51 20.17 -16.48 -21.38
N LYS A 52 18.85 -16.59 -21.62
CA LYS A 52 18.16 -15.89 -22.73
C LYS A 52 17.93 -14.43 -22.39
N SER A 53 17.96 -13.57 -23.40
CA SER A 53 17.70 -12.13 -23.23
C SER A 53 16.21 -11.82 -22.99
N PRO A 54 15.87 -10.69 -22.34
CA PRO A 54 14.49 -10.26 -22.18
C PRO A 54 13.73 -10.13 -23.52
N GLU A 55 14.41 -9.72 -24.57
CA GLU A 55 13.81 -9.54 -25.89
C GLU A 55 13.34 -10.86 -26.52
N GLU A 56 14.03 -11.97 -26.25
CA GLU A 56 13.60 -13.30 -26.72
C GLU A 56 12.25 -13.67 -26.11
N TYR A 57 12.04 -13.35 -24.82
CA TYR A 57 10.77 -13.62 -24.14
C TYR A 57 9.60 -12.73 -24.57
N THR A 58 9.83 -11.58 -25.20
CA THR A 58 8.75 -10.74 -25.74
C THR A 58 7.98 -11.42 -26.86
N LYS A 59 8.60 -12.37 -27.56
CA LYS A 59 8.01 -13.13 -28.66
C LYS A 59 7.38 -14.45 -28.24
N ALA A 60 7.65 -14.89 -27.02
CA ALA A 60 7.14 -16.16 -26.50
C ALA A 60 5.72 -15.99 -25.94
N VAL A 61 4.87 -16.99 -26.18
CA VAL A 61 3.57 -17.11 -25.52
C VAL A 61 3.80 -17.74 -24.14
N LYS A 62 3.35 -17.05 -23.10
CA LYS A 62 3.49 -17.50 -21.71
C LYS A 62 2.30 -18.34 -21.32
N VAL A 63 2.55 -19.51 -20.76
CA VAL A 63 1.52 -20.47 -20.38
C VAL A 63 1.71 -20.92 -18.93
N GLY A 64 0.62 -21.27 -18.27
CA GLY A 64 0.64 -21.81 -16.92
C GLY A 64 -0.15 -23.12 -16.86
N LEU A 65 0.36 -24.07 -16.09
CA LEU A 65 -0.24 -25.37 -15.86
C LEU A 65 -0.36 -25.60 -14.35
N CYS A 66 -1.57 -25.86 -13.85
CA CYS A 66 -1.75 -26.40 -12.51
C CYS A 66 -1.45 -27.91 -12.56
N TYR A 67 -0.46 -28.35 -11.78
CA TYR A 67 -0.08 -29.76 -11.71
C TYR A 67 -0.51 -30.45 -10.42
N GLU A 68 -0.91 -29.67 -9.43
CA GLU A 68 -1.47 -30.14 -8.17
C GLU A 68 -2.39 -29.10 -7.58
N TRP A 69 -3.45 -29.52 -6.95
CA TRP A 69 -4.30 -28.73 -6.08
C TRP A 69 -4.44 -29.40 -4.73
N GLN A 70 -4.58 -28.59 -3.69
CA GLN A 70 -4.71 -29.05 -2.30
C GLN A 70 -5.97 -28.47 -1.69
N PHE A 71 -6.64 -29.25 -0.83
CA PHE A 71 -7.87 -28.87 -0.17
C PHE A 71 -7.91 -29.35 1.28
N GLY A 72 -8.17 -28.44 2.22
CA GLY A 72 -8.30 -28.73 3.65
C GLY A 72 -9.75 -28.72 4.12
N ILE A 73 -10.12 -29.71 4.90
CA ILE A 73 -11.37 -29.82 5.66
C ILE A 73 -11.02 -29.89 7.15
N GLY A 74 -10.99 -28.74 7.84
CA GLY A 74 -10.40 -28.66 9.18
C GLY A 74 -8.92 -29.05 9.16
N ASP A 75 -8.56 -30.08 9.88
CA ASP A 75 -7.20 -30.65 9.99
C ASP A 75 -6.92 -31.82 9.04
N HIS A 76 -7.84 -32.10 8.12
CA HIS A 76 -7.71 -33.14 7.11
C HIS A 76 -7.36 -32.53 5.78
N TYR A 77 -6.24 -32.96 5.16
CA TYR A 77 -5.70 -32.38 3.92
C TYR A 77 -5.71 -33.38 2.78
N TYR A 78 -6.26 -32.95 1.66
CA TYR A 78 -6.44 -33.75 0.44
C TYR A 78 -5.73 -33.05 -0.73
N TYR A 79 -5.35 -33.84 -1.73
CA TYR A 79 -4.76 -33.34 -2.97
C TYR A 79 -5.34 -34.05 -4.20
N GLY A 80 -5.21 -33.39 -5.33
CA GLY A 80 -5.47 -33.96 -6.65
C GLY A 80 -4.49 -33.42 -7.67
N ARG A 81 -4.22 -34.23 -8.71
CA ARG A 81 -3.22 -33.90 -9.72
C ARG A 81 -3.81 -33.20 -10.96
N ASP A 82 -5.07 -33.43 -11.29
CA ASP A 82 -5.79 -32.69 -12.33
C ASP A 82 -6.73 -31.67 -11.69
N LEU A 83 -6.54 -30.40 -12.03
CA LEU A 83 -7.38 -29.32 -11.47
C LEU A 83 -8.87 -29.57 -11.73
N ARG A 84 -9.22 -30.19 -12.86
CA ARG A 84 -10.61 -30.51 -13.22
C ARG A 84 -11.33 -31.41 -12.21
N ASP A 85 -10.56 -32.24 -11.52
CA ASP A 85 -11.12 -33.13 -10.48
C ASP A 85 -11.65 -32.35 -9.27
N PHE A 86 -11.10 -31.16 -9.01
CA PHE A 86 -11.60 -30.30 -7.92
C PHE A 86 -13.08 -29.91 -8.09
N LEU A 87 -13.58 -29.89 -9.32
CA LEU A 87 -14.99 -29.65 -9.57
C LEU A 87 -15.90 -30.74 -8.93
N GLN A 88 -15.40 -31.97 -8.78
CA GLN A 88 -16.14 -33.04 -8.09
C GLN A 88 -16.24 -32.74 -6.59
N VAL A 89 -15.15 -32.27 -6.00
CA VAL A 89 -15.13 -31.84 -4.58
C VAL A 89 -16.10 -30.67 -4.35
N LEU A 90 -16.10 -29.68 -5.24
CA LEU A 90 -17.03 -28.55 -5.16
C LEU A 90 -18.50 -29.00 -5.27
N LYS A 91 -18.82 -29.94 -6.16
CA LYS A 91 -20.19 -30.50 -6.30
C LYS A 91 -20.63 -31.24 -5.04
N ILE A 92 -19.75 -32.06 -4.45
CA ILE A 92 -20.04 -32.74 -3.18
C ILE A 92 -20.28 -31.69 -2.08
N MET A 93 -19.39 -30.70 -1.98
CA MET A 93 -19.48 -29.64 -0.98
C MET A 93 -20.75 -28.80 -1.12
N ASP A 94 -21.18 -28.52 -2.35
CA ASP A 94 -22.38 -27.72 -2.63
C ASP A 94 -23.67 -28.44 -2.19
N ALA A 95 -23.69 -29.76 -2.34
CA ALA A 95 -24.80 -30.61 -1.89
C ALA A 95 -24.89 -30.75 -0.35
N LEU A 96 -23.84 -30.46 0.38
CA LEU A 96 -23.82 -30.48 1.85
C LEU A 96 -24.56 -29.27 2.44
N PRO A 97 -25.19 -29.39 3.64
CA PRO A 97 -25.94 -28.29 4.25
C PRO A 97 -25.06 -27.10 4.65
N GLY A 98 -25.67 -25.91 4.73
CA GLY A 98 -25.04 -24.66 5.15
C GLY A 98 -24.16 -24.01 4.09
N LYS A 99 -23.93 -22.70 4.22
CA LYS A 99 -23.00 -21.96 3.37
C LYS A 99 -21.56 -22.18 3.83
N LYS A 100 -20.63 -22.37 2.90
CA LYS A 100 -19.22 -22.68 3.16
C LYS A 100 -18.32 -21.55 2.66
N ILE A 101 -17.26 -21.31 3.39
CA ILE A 101 -16.22 -20.34 3.02
C ILE A 101 -14.90 -21.08 2.85
N ILE A 102 -14.35 -21.05 1.63
CA ILE A 102 -13.04 -21.60 1.30
C ILE A 102 -12.04 -20.44 1.36
N TRP A 103 -11.00 -20.58 2.19
CA TRP A 103 -9.94 -19.59 2.33
C TRP A 103 -8.77 -19.91 1.42
N VAL A 104 -8.32 -18.89 0.69
CA VAL A 104 -7.22 -18.96 -0.27
C VAL A 104 -6.25 -17.82 0.01
N HIS A 105 -4.96 -18.09 -0.01
CA HIS A 105 -3.97 -17.03 0.20
C HIS A 105 -3.54 -16.46 -1.15
N ASN A 106 -3.93 -15.18 -1.43
CA ASN A 106 -3.75 -14.52 -2.73
C ASN A 106 -4.69 -15.04 -3.86
N LEU A 107 -5.97 -15.19 -3.54
CA LEU A 107 -7.03 -15.70 -4.42
C LEU A 107 -6.97 -15.22 -5.89
N GLY A 108 -6.39 -14.06 -6.18
CA GLY A 108 -6.23 -13.57 -7.55
C GLY A 108 -5.34 -14.46 -8.44
N PHE A 109 -4.46 -15.24 -7.84
CA PHE A 109 -3.66 -16.23 -8.53
C PHE A 109 -4.49 -17.47 -8.87
N GLU A 110 -5.10 -18.12 -7.89
CA GLU A 110 -5.89 -19.33 -8.03
C GLU A 110 -7.14 -19.09 -8.88
N GLN A 111 -7.74 -17.90 -8.75
CA GLN A 111 -8.92 -17.50 -9.54
C GLN A 111 -8.66 -17.64 -11.05
N THR A 112 -7.48 -17.30 -11.53
CA THR A 112 -7.14 -17.40 -12.95
C THR A 112 -7.24 -18.84 -13.44
N PHE A 113 -6.78 -19.81 -12.66
CA PHE A 113 -6.86 -21.24 -13.01
C PHE A 113 -8.26 -21.81 -12.80
N LEU A 114 -8.95 -21.37 -11.73
CA LEU A 114 -10.31 -21.81 -11.42
C LEU A 114 -11.34 -21.45 -12.51
N LEU A 115 -11.05 -20.42 -13.34
CA LEU A 115 -11.87 -20.09 -14.52
C LEU A 115 -11.90 -21.22 -15.56
N ASN A 116 -10.96 -22.16 -15.55
CA ASN A 116 -11.03 -23.37 -16.38
C ASN A 116 -12.09 -24.37 -15.91
N LEU A 117 -12.59 -24.22 -14.68
CA LEU A 117 -13.56 -25.13 -14.07
C LEU A 117 -15.00 -24.56 -14.10
N PHE A 118 -15.13 -23.28 -13.80
CA PHE A 118 -16.43 -22.62 -13.70
C PHE A 118 -16.34 -21.11 -13.91
N THR A 119 -17.46 -20.52 -14.35
CA THR A 119 -17.65 -19.08 -14.34
C THR A 119 -18.20 -18.69 -12.96
N PRO A 120 -17.56 -17.78 -12.21
CA PRO A 120 -18.07 -17.34 -10.91
C PRO A 120 -19.46 -16.69 -11.03
N GLN A 121 -20.40 -17.04 -10.13
CA GLN A 121 -21.70 -16.37 -10.08
C GLN A 121 -21.57 -14.91 -9.66
N LYS A 122 -20.56 -14.62 -8.82
CA LYS A 122 -20.20 -13.29 -8.39
C LYS A 122 -18.73 -13.22 -8.08
N ILE A 123 -18.11 -12.13 -8.48
CA ILE A 123 -16.73 -11.83 -8.12
C ILE A 123 -16.64 -10.39 -7.60
N PHE A 124 -15.80 -10.17 -6.58
CA PHE A 124 -15.52 -8.85 -6.08
C PHE A 124 -14.01 -8.62 -6.01
N ALA A 125 -13.55 -7.72 -6.85
CA ALA A 125 -12.18 -7.27 -6.92
C ALA A 125 -12.15 -5.73 -6.93
N ARG A 126 -11.09 -5.12 -6.37
CA ARG A 126 -10.89 -3.67 -6.43
C ARG A 126 -10.09 -3.23 -7.64
N ARG A 127 -9.34 -4.13 -8.22
CA ARG A 127 -8.53 -3.98 -9.43
C ARG A 127 -8.47 -5.34 -10.11
N PRO A 128 -8.15 -5.41 -11.39
CA PRO A 128 -7.91 -6.66 -12.09
C PRO A 128 -6.99 -7.59 -11.26
N HIS A 129 -7.37 -8.82 -11.13
CA HIS A 129 -6.65 -9.87 -10.38
C HIS A 129 -6.47 -9.65 -8.86
N HIS A 130 -6.98 -8.56 -8.27
CA HIS A 130 -6.99 -8.33 -6.83
C HIS A 130 -8.31 -8.78 -6.20
N VAL A 131 -8.62 -10.07 -6.34
CA VAL A 131 -9.88 -10.67 -5.91
C VAL A 131 -9.96 -10.73 -4.39
N ILE A 132 -11.05 -10.22 -3.84
CA ILE A 132 -11.35 -10.26 -2.40
C ILE A 132 -12.19 -11.50 -2.07
N TYR A 133 -13.21 -11.77 -2.90
CA TYR A 133 -13.98 -12.99 -2.85
C TYR A 133 -14.60 -13.32 -4.21
N MET A 134 -14.93 -14.58 -4.42
CA MET A 134 -15.75 -15.04 -5.54
C MET A 134 -16.69 -16.16 -5.11
N ASP A 135 -17.87 -16.19 -5.68
CA ASP A 135 -18.90 -17.20 -5.40
C ASP A 135 -18.92 -18.24 -6.52
N TYR A 136 -18.69 -19.51 -6.15
CA TYR A 136 -18.93 -20.64 -7.04
C TYR A 136 -20.42 -20.90 -7.18
N SER A 137 -21.17 -20.85 -6.06
CA SER A 137 -22.59 -21.06 -5.97
C SER A 137 -23.19 -20.17 -4.86
N GLU A 138 -24.50 -20.26 -4.62
CA GLU A 138 -25.11 -19.60 -3.46
C GLU A 138 -24.60 -20.17 -2.12
N ASN A 139 -24.00 -21.36 -2.12
CA ASN A 139 -23.56 -22.07 -0.92
C ASN A 139 -22.04 -22.03 -0.72
N ILE A 140 -21.23 -21.72 -1.76
CA ILE A 140 -19.75 -21.76 -1.67
C ILE A 140 -19.16 -20.45 -2.12
N THR A 141 -18.42 -19.81 -1.20
CA THR A 141 -17.67 -18.57 -1.43
C THR A 141 -16.19 -18.79 -1.17
N PHE A 142 -15.34 -18.46 -2.13
CA PHE A 142 -13.88 -18.33 -1.92
C PHE A 142 -13.55 -16.95 -1.38
N ARG A 143 -12.69 -16.87 -0.35
CA ARG A 143 -12.24 -15.60 0.26
C ARG A 143 -10.73 -15.51 0.33
N CYS A 144 -10.20 -14.33 0.02
CA CYS A 144 -8.78 -14.06 0.04
C CYS A 144 -8.27 -13.74 1.45
N SER A 145 -7.40 -14.56 2.01
CA SER A 145 -6.76 -14.30 3.31
C SER A 145 -5.63 -13.25 3.21
N TYR A 146 -4.98 -13.11 2.06
CA TYR A 146 -4.02 -12.03 1.83
C TYR A 146 -4.66 -10.64 1.95
N GLN A 147 -5.85 -10.43 1.39
CA GLN A 147 -6.58 -9.16 1.52
C GLN A 147 -7.00 -8.86 2.97
N LEU A 148 -7.15 -9.89 3.79
CA LEU A 148 -7.47 -9.78 5.21
C LEU A 148 -6.24 -9.38 6.05
N THR A 149 -5.06 -9.90 5.71
CA THR A 149 -3.83 -9.74 6.52
C THR A 149 -2.84 -8.74 5.94
N HIS A 150 -2.77 -8.59 4.61
CA HIS A 150 -1.73 -7.89 3.87
C HIS A 150 -0.32 -8.39 4.19
N MET A 151 -0.19 -9.66 4.56
CA MET A 151 1.09 -10.31 4.85
C MET A 151 1.38 -11.40 3.82
N ALA A 152 2.65 -11.54 3.44
CA ALA A 152 3.09 -12.74 2.73
C ALA A 152 2.92 -13.97 3.64
N LEU A 153 2.65 -15.14 3.06
CA LEU A 153 2.36 -16.36 3.82
C LEU A 153 3.50 -16.72 4.79
N ALA A 154 4.76 -16.55 4.36
CA ALA A 154 5.92 -16.77 5.22
C ALA A 154 5.99 -15.81 6.44
N THR A 155 5.53 -14.56 6.26
CA THR A 155 5.42 -13.61 7.38
C THR A 155 4.30 -14.02 8.32
N TRP A 156 3.16 -14.42 7.76
CA TRP A 156 2.02 -14.87 8.55
C TRP A 156 2.34 -16.16 9.31
N ALA A 157 3.09 -17.09 8.70
CA ALA A 157 3.59 -18.29 9.38
C ALA A 157 4.43 -17.94 10.62
N LYS A 158 5.38 -17.00 10.50
CA LYS A 158 6.18 -16.52 11.64
C LYS A 158 5.33 -15.95 12.76
N ASP A 159 4.31 -15.15 12.42
CA ASP A 159 3.35 -14.61 13.40
C ASP A 159 2.52 -15.71 14.08
N LEU A 160 2.37 -16.87 13.44
CA LEU A 160 1.68 -18.04 13.96
C LEU A 160 2.62 -19.04 14.67
N HIS A 161 3.91 -18.68 14.82
CA HIS A 161 4.97 -19.57 15.34
C HIS A 161 5.11 -20.87 14.53
N MET A 162 4.86 -20.75 13.21
CA MET A 162 5.00 -21.84 12.25
C MET A 162 6.13 -21.50 11.28
N GLU A 163 6.74 -22.52 10.72
CA GLU A 163 7.75 -22.35 9.66
C GLU A 163 7.13 -22.70 8.31
N LYS A 164 7.26 -21.76 7.36
CA LYS A 164 7.01 -22.06 5.94
C LYS A 164 8.23 -22.79 5.40
N ILE A 165 8.00 -23.83 4.61
CA ILE A 165 9.08 -24.56 3.93
C ILE A 165 9.68 -23.64 2.89
N GLU A 166 11.01 -23.47 2.92
CA GLU A 166 11.79 -22.69 1.96
C GLU A 166 12.54 -23.60 0.98
N GLY A 167 13.02 -23.01 -0.12
CA GLY A 167 13.87 -23.73 -1.07
C GLY A 167 13.14 -24.49 -2.18
N TYR A 168 11.82 -24.32 -2.28
CA TYR A 168 11.05 -24.93 -3.36
C TYR A 168 11.53 -24.44 -4.74
N ASN A 169 11.81 -25.39 -5.65
CA ASN A 169 12.27 -25.06 -7.00
C ASN A 169 11.08 -24.82 -7.93
N TYR A 170 10.72 -23.55 -8.11
CA TYR A 170 9.64 -23.11 -9.00
C TYR A 170 9.99 -23.16 -10.50
N ASP A 171 11.26 -23.29 -10.84
CA ASP A 171 11.73 -23.32 -12.24
C ASP A 171 11.68 -24.75 -12.83
N LYS A 172 11.49 -25.78 -11.99
CA LYS A 172 11.29 -27.16 -12.44
C LYS A 172 9.90 -27.32 -13.04
N ILE A 173 9.84 -27.80 -14.29
CA ILE A 173 8.57 -28.17 -14.91
C ILE A 173 8.01 -29.43 -14.25
N ARG A 174 6.81 -29.32 -13.73
CA ARG A 174 5.99 -30.41 -13.20
C ARG A 174 4.67 -30.47 -13.94
N THR A 175 4.17 -31.67 -14.13
CA THR A 175 2.89 -31.94 -14.79
C THR A 175 2.01 -32.78 -13.85
N PRO A 176 0.73 -32.94 -14.12
CA PRO A 176 -0.12 -33.90 -13.39
C PRO A 176 0.44 -35.32 -13.35
N LEU A 177 1.33 -35.68 -14.25
CA LEU A 177 1.94 -37.00 -14.33
C LEU A 177 3.30 -37.09 -13.60
N THR A 178 3.94 -35.98 -13.30
CA THR A 178 5.24 -35.96 -12.61
C THR A 178 5.08 -36.45 -11.17
N PRO A 179 5.81 -37.49 -10.72
CA PRO A 179 5.80 -37.89 -9.32
C PRO A 179 6.33 -36.74 -8.45
N LEU A 180 5.67 -36.49 -7.32
CA LEU A 180 6.13 -35.54 -6.31
C LEU A 180 6.92 -36.28 -5.25
N ASP A 181 7.98 -35.65 -4.76
CA ASP A 181 8.68 -36.16 -3.59
C ASP A 181 7.99 -35.74 -2.28
N PRO A 182 8.31 -36.39 -1.14
CA PRO A 182 7.66 -36.08 0.13
C PRO A 182 7.84 -34.62 0.61
N GLU A 183 8.90 -33.93 0.19
CA GLU A 183 9.12 -32.51 0.55
C GLU A 183 8.17 -31.61 -0.27
N GLU A 184 7.96 -31.94 -1.54
CA GLU A 184 7.00 -31.23 -2.41
C GLU A 184 5.55 -31.40 -1.90
N GLU A 185 5.16 -32.61 -1.50
CA GLU A 185 3.84 -32.86 -0.88
C GLU A 185 3.68 -32.15 0.47
N LEU A 186 4.73 -32.10 1.27
CA LEU A 186 4.72 -31.40 2.56
C LEU A 186 4.63 -29.89 2.38
N TYR A 187 5.22 -29.35 1.30
CA TYR A 187 5.18 -27.92 0.97
C TYR A 187 3.74 -27.44 0.82
N GLY A 188 2.95 -28.05 -0.07
CA GLY A 188 1.55 -27.66 -0.30
C GLY A 188 0.67 -27.86 0.96
N GLN A 189 0.88 -28.95 1.71
CA GLN A 189 0.16 -29.16 2.97
C GLN A 189 0.46 -28.05 3.98
N ARG A 190 1.73 -27.62 4.10
CA ARG A 190 2.14 -26.57 5.04
C ARG A 190 1.47 -25.22 4.75
N ASP A 191 1.29 -24.88 3.48
CA ASP A 191 0.62 -23.65 3.09
C ASP A 191 -0.87 -23.64 3.53
N LEU A 192 -1.58 -24.77 3.39
CA LEU A 192 -2.94 -24.92 3.92
C LEU A 192 -2.99 -24.85 5.46
N GLU A 193 -2.04 -25.46 6.14
CA GLU A 193 -1.95 -25.47 7.61
C GLU A 193 -1.78 -24.04 8.18
N ILE A 194 -0.94 -23.22 7.52
CA ILE A 194 -0.72 -21.82 7.91
C ILE A 194 -2.01 -21.03 7.75
N VAL A 195 -2.69 -21.15 6.59
CA VAL A 195 -3.97 -20.47 6.35
C VAL A 195 -5.03 -20.92 7.37
N ARG A 196 -5.15 -22.22 7.63
CA ARG A 196 -6.09 -22.77 8.64
C ARG A 196 -5.83 -22.17 10.02
N ALA A 197 -4.59 -22.26 10.50
CA ALA A 197 -4.21 -21.75 11.83
C ALA A 197 -4.48 -20.24 11.96
N GLY A 198 -4.21 -19.46 10.90
CA GLY A 198 -4.50 -18.04 10.89
C GLY A 198 -5.99 -17.71 10.92
N ILE A 199 -6.84 -18.48 10.21
CA ILE A 199 -8.30 -18.30 10.25
C ILE A 199 -8.87 -18.78 11.60
N GLU A 200 -8.30 -19.81 12.22
CA GLU A 200 -8.66 -20.28 13.56
C GLU A 200 -8.49 -19.16 14.59
N LYS A 201 -7.32 -18.47 14.60
CA LYS A 201 -7.11 -17.27 15.43
C LYS A 201 -8.11 -16.14 15.14
N MET A 202 -8.53 -15.98 13.89
CA MET A 202 -9.59 -15.02 13.57
C MET A 202 -10.94 -15.42 14.15
N LEU A 203 -11.23 -16.72 14.24
CA LEU A 203 -12.47 -17.20 14.88
C LEU A 203 -12.50 -16.91 16.39
N ASP A 204 -11.37 -16.94 17.09
CA ASP A 204 -11.28 -16.53 18.49
C ASP A 204 -11.74 -15.08 18.69
N ILE A 205 -11.45 -14.21 17.70
CA ILE A 205 -11.82 -12.78 17.74
C ILE A 205 -13.27 -12.54 17.29
N TYR A 206 -13.70 -13.23 16.23
CA TYR A 206 -14.97 -12.93 15.54
C TYR A 206 -16.09 -13.94 15.80
N GLU A 207 -15.81 -15.03 16.53
CA GLU A 207 -16.74 -16.06 16.95
C GLU A 207 -17.38 -16.91 15.81
N PHE A 208 -17.67 -16.29 14.65
CA PHE A 208 -18.31 -16.96 13.51
C PHE A 208 -17.55 -16.65 12.21
N ILE A 209 -17.39 -17.67 11.36
CA ILE A 209 -16.61 -17.58 10.11
C ILE A 209 -17.14 -16.50 9.15
N GLN A 210 -18.46 -16.32 9.08
CA GLN A 210 -19.07 -15.28 8.26
C GLN A 210 -18.88 -13.86 8.80
N LYS A 211 -18.52 -13.72 10.06
CA LYS A 211 -18.22 -12.43 10.69
C LYS A 211 -16.76 -11.98 10.49
N ILE A 212 -15.88 -12.85 10.06
CA ILE A 212 -14.50 -12.46 9.73
C ILE A 212 -14.54 -11.40 8.62
N PRO A 213 -13.90 -10.23 8.79
CA PRO A 213 -13.84 -9.19 7.78
C PRO A 213 -13.16 -9.66 6.49
N LEU A 214 -13.49 -9.03 5.37
CA LEU A 214 -12.92 -9.40 4.07
C LEU A 214 -11.55 -8.77 3.81
N THR A 215 -11.25 -7.63 4.46
CA THR A 215 -10.00 -6.88 4.23
C THR A 215 -9.49 -6.29 5.53
N GLN A 216 -8.20 -5.96 5.58
CA GLN A 216 -7.59 -5.30 6.73
C GLN A 216 -8.31 -3.99 7.10
N THR A 217 -8.63 -3.15 6.12
CA THR A 217 -9.39 -1.90 6.36
C THR A 217 -10.79 -2.18 6.93
N SER A 218 -11.48 -3.22 6.44
CA SER A 218 -12.79 -3.58 6.98
C SER A 218 -12.71 -4.15 8.41
N ARG A 219 -11.57 -4.74 8.76
CA ARG A 219 -11.24 -5.20 10.11
C ARG A 219 -11.14 -4.01 11.09
N VAL A 220 -10.32 -3.01 10.76
CA VAL A 220 -10.21 -1.76 11.53
C VAL A 220 -11.57 -1.07 11.64
N ARG A 221 -12.32 -1.01 10.53
CA ARG A 221 -13.67 -0.44 10.50
C ARG A 221 -14.60 -1.12 11.47
N LYS A 222 -14.57 -2.44 11.54
CA LYS A 222 -15.42 -3.22 12.44
C LYS A 222 -15.07 -2.99 13.91
N GLU A 223 -13.78 -2.96 14.25
CA GLU A 223 -13.35 -2.67 15.62
C GLU A 223 -13.71 -1.23 16.02
N GLY A 224 -13.45 -0.24 15.19
CA GLY A 224 -13.86 1.14 15.43
C GLY A 224 -15.39 1.34 15.53
N GLN A 225 -16.19 0.51 14.82
CA GLN A 225 -17.66 0.54 14.94
C GLN A 225 -18.17 0.06 16.30
N LYS A 226 -17.45 -0.83 16.99
CA LYS A 226 -17.81 -1.30 18.34
C LYS A 226 -17.80 -0.14 19.34
N VAL A 227 -16.92 0.85 19.17
CA VAL A 227 -16.83 2.05 20.01
C VAL A 227 -18.15 2.82 20.04
N PHE A 228 -18.89 2.82 18.93
CA PHE A 228 -20.15 3.56 18.76
C PHE A 228 -21.37 2.65 18.55
N ALA A 229 -21.29 1.38 18.95
CA ALA A 229 -22.31 0.36 18.62
C ALA A 229 -23.73 0.81 18.95
N ASN A 230 -23.91 1.46 20.10
CA ASN A 230 -25.20 1.88 20.63
C ASN A 230 -25.45 3.40 20.52
N ASP A 231 -24.57 4.15 19.84
CA ASP A 231 -24.70 5.61 19.73
C ASP A 231 -25.35 6.04 18.42
N VAL A 232 -26.66 6.06 18.41
CA VAL A 232 -27.45 6.50 17.25
C VAL A 232 -27.18 7.99 16.91
N LYS A 233 -26.98 8.85 17.92
CA LYS A 233 -26.71 10.28 17.70
C LYS A 233 -25.40 10.49 16.97
N TYR A 234 -24.37 9.74 17.35
CA TYR A 234 -23.06 9.79 16.66
C TYR A 234 -23.20 9.42 15.18
N ARG A 235 -23.95 8.37 14.86
CA ARG A 235 -24.14 7.91 13.47
C ARG A 235 -24.85 8.95 12.60
N PHE A 236 -25.90 9.59 13.12
CA PHE A 236 -26.54 10.70 12.42
C PHE A 236 -25.62 11.92 12.27
N LYS A 237 -24.74 12.20 13.28
CA LYS A 237 -23.68 13.20 13.12
C LYS A 237 -22.77 12.86 11.95
N MET A 238 -22.33 11.62 11.80
CA MET A 238 -21.48 11.19 10.68
C MET A 238 -22.19 11.34 9.33
N ALA A 239 -23.48 11.03 9.24
CA ALA A 239 -24.25 11.22 8.01
C ALA A 239 -24.28 12.69 7.54
N ARG A 240 -24.30 13.64 8.48
CA ARG A 240 -24.22 15.07 8.16
C ARG A 240 -22.85 15.52 7.64
N LEU A 241 -21.79 14.76 7.93
CA LEU A 241 -20.43 15.03 7.45
C LEU A 241 -20.14 14.43 6.07
N LEU A 242 -21.08 13.68 5.49
CA LEU A 242 -20.95 13.22 4.11
C LEU A 242 -20.90 14.42 3.15
N PRO A 243 -20.15 14.31 2.05
CA PRO A 243 -20.22 15.29 0.97
C PRO A 243 -21.67 15.52 0.54
N ARG A 244 -22.01 16.74 0.17
CA ARG A 244 -23.37 17.10 -0.25
C ARG A 244 -23.76 16.37 -1.54
N ASP A 245 -22.82 16.28 -2.47
CA ASP A 245 -22.99 15.73 -3.81
C ASP A 245 -21.65 15.25 -4.39
N ALA A 246 -21.70 14.67 -5.59
CA ALA A 246 -20.53 14.18 -6.31
C ALA A 246 -19.48 15.28 -6.57
N ALA A 247 -19.89 16.50 -6.85
CA ALA A 247 -18.98 17.62 -7.09
C ALA A 247 -18.16 17.95 -5.83
N GLN A 248 -18.80 18.01 -4.68
CA GLN A 248 -18.10 18.22 -3.41
C GLN A 248 -17.22 17.04 -3.05
N TYR A 249 -17.65 15.79 -3.35
CA TYR A 249 -16.79 14.61 -3.14
C TYR A 249 -15.54 14.64 -4.04
N SER A 250 -15.70 15.00 -5.32
CA SER A 250 -14.59 15.18 -6.24
C SER A 250 -13.60 16.24 -5.75
N LEU A 251 -14.10 17.37 -5.27
CA LEU A 251 -13.29 18.43 -4.69
C LEU A 251 -12.46 17.94 -3.48
N LEU A 252 -13.08 17.17 -2.58
CA LEU A 252 -12.37 16.58 -1.44
C LEU A 252 -11.31 15.57 -1.90
N ARG A 253 -11.58 14.79 -2.94
CA ARG A 253 -10.59 13.87 -3.53
C ARG A 253 -9.41 14.61 -4.17
N MET A 254 -9.66 15.73 -4.86
CA MET A 254 -8.59 16.59 -5.40
C MET A 254 -7.71 17.14 -4.28
N GLY A 255 -8.30 17.57 -3.17
CA GLY A 255 -7.58 18.08 -2.00
C GLY A 255 -6.80 17.02 -1.22
N PHE A 256 -6.97 15.74 -1.53
CA PHE A 256 -6.25 14.67 -0.84
C PHE A 256 -4.84 14.49 -1.40
N SER A 257 -3.85 14.49 -0.52
CA SER A 257 -2.46 14.09 -0.83
C SER A 257 -1.96 13.13 0.25
N GLY A 258 -1.16 12.14 -0.14
CA GLY A 258 -0.50 11.21 0.77
C GLY A 258 0.69 11.81 1.51
N GLY A 259 1.56 10.98 2.07
CA GLY A 259 2.83 11.39 2.64
C GLY A 259 3.76 12.01 1.59
N ASN A 260 4.68 12.85 2.05
CA ASN A 260 5.68 13.46 1.19
C ASN A 260 6.95 12.60 1.17
N VAL A 261 7.48 12.29 -0.02
CA VAL A 261 8.71 11.50 -0.18
C VAL A 261 9.56 12.09 -1.28
N HIS A 262 10.84 12.30 -1.01
CA HIS A 262 11.73 12.88 -1.98
C HIS A 262 13.21 12.74 -1.61
N ALA A 263 14.09 12.76 -2.63
CA ALA A 263 15.52 12.93 -2.46
C ALA A 263 15.88 14.39 -2.77
N ASN A 264 16.60 15.05 -1.90
CA ASN A 264 17.06 16.42 -2.17
C ASN A 264 17.93 16.42 -3.44
N TRP A 265 17.52 17.18 -4.44
CA TRP A 265 18.18 17.26 -5.75
C TRP A 265 19.66 17.66 -5.65
N TYR A 266 20.04 18.45 -4.65
CA TYR A 266 21.41 18.86 -4.44
C TYR A 266 22.34 17.66 -4.16
N TYR A 267 21.87 16.70 -3.37
CA TYR A 267 22.62 15.50 -2.97
C TYR A 267 22.32 14.27 -3.85
N ALA A 268 21.30 14.28 -4.67
CA ALA A 268 20.91 13.15 -5.48
C ALA A 268 22.09 12.58 -6.30
N GLY A 269 22.35 11.28 -6.19
CA GLY A 269 23.45 10.59 -6.86
C GLY A 269 24.83 10.80 -6.24
N ARG A 270 24.96 11.56 -5.15
CA ARG A 270 26.26 11.73 -4.45
C ARG A 270 26.38 10.68 -3.34
N LEU A 271 27.57 10.13 -3.19
CA LEU A 271 27.92 9.32 -2.03
C LEU A 271 28.22 10.28 -0.85
N LEU A 272 27.54 10.06 0.26
CA LEU A 272 27.66 10.89 1.46
C LEU A 272 28.09 10.00 2.64
N SER A 273 28.76 10.62 3.60
CA SER A 273 29.08 10.04 4.91
C SER A 273 28.57 10.95 6.02
N GLY A 274 28.36 10.40 7.21
CA GLY A 274 27.90 11.18 8.36
C GLY A 274 26.41 11.52 8.31
N VAL A 275 25.61 10.82 7.50
CA VAL A 275 24.16 11.00 7.42
C VAL A 275 23.51 10.34 8.64
N SER A 276 22.64 11.07 9.33
CA SER A 276 21.81 10.55 10.43
C SER A 276 20.36 10.39 9.97
N CYS A 277 19.62 9.49 10.61
CA CYS A 277 18.21 9.20 10.30
C CYS A 277 17.36 9.31 11.55
N GLY A 278 16.23 10.03 11.44
CA GLY A 278 15.20 10.08 12.46
C GLY A 278 13.82 9.79 11.89
N ASP A 279 12.93 9.16 12.68
CA ASP A 279 11.57 8.78 12.30
C ASP A 279 10.55 9.29 13.32
N ILE A 280 9.39 9.77 12.85
CA ILE A 280 8.31 10.26 13.72
C ILE A 280 7.48 9.08 14.23
N ALA A 281 7.60 8.79 15.51
CA ALA A 281 6.93 7.67 16.16
C ALA A 281 5.40 7.73 16.01
N SER A 282 4.81 6.82 15.23
CA SER A 282 3.37 6.72 14.98
C SER A 282 2.71 8.03 14.49
N SER A 283 3.30 8.65 13.47
CA SER A 283 2.94 9.97 12.91
C SER A 283 1.43 10.12 12.64
N TYR A 284 0.80 9.23 11.87
CA TYR A 284 -0.63 9.32 11.55
C TYR A 284 -1.54 9.13 12.78
N PRO A 285 -1.32 8.15 13.68
CA PRO A 285 -2.05 8.05 14.94
C PRO A 285 -1.93 9.31 15.81
N PHE A 286 -0.74 9.89 15.90
CA PHE A 286 -0.52 11.16 16.59
C PHE A 286 -1.40 12.28 16.01
N CYS A 287 -1.44 12.42 14.68
CA CYS A 287 -2.27 13.40 14.02
C CYS A 287 -3.77 13.14 14.22
N CYS A 288 -4.22 11.88 14.29
CA CYS A 288 -5.60 11.55 14.63
C CYS A 288 -6.00 12.08 16.01
N LEU A 289 -5.07 12.07 16.96
CA LEU A 289 -5.33 12.53 18.34
C LEU A 289 -5.22 14.06 18.50
N THR A 290 -4.32 14.70 17.75
CA THR A 290 -3.92 16.08 18.02
C THR A 290 -4.48 17.13 17.08
N GLU A 291 -5.02 16.71 15.92
CA GLU A 291 -5.41 17.68 14.91
C GLU A 291 -6.90 18.03 14.95
N PRO A 292 -7.22 19.32 14.80
CA PRO A 292 -8.59 19.74 14.56
C PRO A 292 -9.10 19.23 13.20
N LEU A 293 -10.26 18.60 13.20
CA LEU A 293 -10.90 17.97 12.04
C LEU A 293 -12.21 18.68 11.69
N PRO A 294 -12.67 18.62 10.42
CA PRO A 294 -13.94 19.23 10.02
C PRO A 294 -15.12 18.47 10.67
N MET A 295 -15.84 19.14 11.55
CA MET A 295 -16.94 18.57 12.35
C MET A 295 -18.33 19.06 11.95
N GLN A 296 -18.42 19.80 10.84
CA GLN A 296 -19.67 20.35 10.29
C GLN A 296 -19.69 20.14 8.78
N PRO A 297 -20.86 20.18 8.12
CA PRO A 297 -20.94 20.23 6.68
C PRO A 297 -20.15 21.40 6.11
N TRP A 298 -19.51 21.17 4.95
CA TRP A 298 -18.74 22.17 4.24
C TRP A 298 -19.63 23.31 3.71
N ARG A 299 -19.18 24.55 3.86
CA ARG A 299 -19.81 25.76 3.35
C ARG A 299 -18.82 26.57 2.53
N ILE A 300 -19.32 27.29 1.51
CA ILE A 300 -18.51 28.20 0.70
C ILE A 300 -18.32 29.51 1.47
N ALA A 301 -17.08 29.99 1.55
CA ALA A 301 -16.74 31.28 2.16
C ALA A 301 -16.93 32.39 1.13
N LYS A 302 -17.68 33.45 1.50
CA LYS A 302 -17.77 34.67 0.71
C LYS A 302 -16.52 35.53 0.84
N ASP A 303 -15.87 35.48 2.00
CA ASP A 303 -14.60 36.13 2.30
C ASP A 303 -13.63 35.09 2.84
N PRO A 304 -12.72 34.53 1.99
CA PRO A 304 -11.75 33.52 2.39
C PRO A 304 -10.83 33.96 3.55
N ALA A 305 -10.38 35.20 3.56
CA ALA A 305 -9.44 35.73 4.56
C ALA A 305 -9.92 35.56 6.00
N ARG A 306 -11.24 35.56 6.18
CA ARG A 306 -11.89 35.39 7.49
C ARG A 306 -11.69 33.98 8.07
N TYR A 307 -11.44 32.97 7.25
CA TYR A 307 -11.47 31.55 7.65
C TYR A 307 -10.14 30.85 7.56
N VAL A 308 -9.28 31.25 6.64
CA VAL A 308 -8.09 30.47 6.25
C VAL A 308 -7.06 30.39 7.38
N ASP A 309 -6.86 31.47 8.13
CA ASP A 309 -5.90 31.51 9.24
C ASP A 309 -6.59 31.39 10.62
N ASP A 310 -7.91 31.20 10.66
CA ASP A 310 -8.67 31.02 11.89
C ASP A 310 -8.72 29.54 12.31
N LYS A 311 -8.00 29.19 13.38
CA LYS A 311 -7.92 27.83 13.93
C LYS A 311 -9.27 27.21 14.34
N ARG A 312 -10.34 28.00 14.43
CA ARG A 312 -11.69 27.48 14.68
C ARG A 312 -12.32 26.80 13.49
N PHE A 313 -11.68 26.89 12.32
CA PHE A 313 -12.19 26.33 11.07
C PHE A 313 -11.13 25.47 10.38
N CYS A 314 -11.60 24.40 9.78
CA CYS A 314 -10.88 23.65 8.77
C CYS A 314 -11.27 24.20 7.40
N THR A 315 -10.32 24.51 6.54
CA THR A 315 -10.57 25.05 5.21
C THR A 315 -10.03 24.14 4.10
N LEU A 316 -10.75 24.11 2.99
CA LEU A 316 -10.31 23.57 1.71
C LEU A 316 -10.25 24.73 0.74
N VAL A 317 -9.14 24.92 0.07
CA VAL A 317 -8.90 26.07 -0.79
C VAL A 317 -8.53 25.64 -2.19
N GLU A 318 -9.02 26.39 -3.16
CA GLU A 318 -8.57 26.34 -4.54
C GLU A 318 -7.69 27.56 -4.78
N LEU A 319 -6.45 27.30 -5.14
CA LEU A 319 -5.41 28.31 -5.28
C LEU A 319 -4.97 28.46 -6.73
N ARG A 320 -4.75 29.69 -7.17
CA ARG A 320 -3.96 29.99 -8.37
C ARG A 320 -2.55 30.35 -7.92
N LEU A 321 -1.60 29.57 -8.34
CA LEU A 321 -0.17 29.81 -8.14
C LEU A 321 0.33 30.67 -9.30
N VAL A 322 1.02 31.76 -9.02
CA VAL A 322 1.47 32.71 -10.05
C VAL A 322 2.94 33.04 -9.81
N ASN A 323 3.79 32.68 -10.77
CA ASN A 323 5.23 32.90 -10.74
C ASN A 323 5.87 32.41 -9.41
N ILE A 324 5.47 31.19 -8.96
CA ILE A 324 6.04 30.62 -7.75
C ILE A 324 7.34 29.91 -8.05
N LYS A 325 8.26 29.96 -7.08
CA LYS A 325 9.55 29.25 -7.08
C LYS A 325 9.83 28.76 -5.68
N SER A 326 10.41 27.56 -5.58
CA SER A 326 10.83 26.99 -4.29
C SER A 326 11.79 27.93 -3.56
N ALA A 327 11.53 28.15 -2.27
CA ALA A 327 12.32 29.05 -1.43
C ALA A 327 13.60 28.39 -0.88
N GLY A 328 13.66 27.06 -0.88
CA GLY A 328 14.78 26.25 -0.38
C GLY A 328 15.09 25.08 -1.29
N TYR A 329 15.58 23.99 -0.68
CA TYR A 329 15.94 22.74 -1.39
C TYR A 329 14.84 21.67 -1.28
N ILE A 330 13.75 21.95 -0.53
CA ILE A 330 12.63 21.06 -0.34
C ILE A 330 11.45 21.49 -1.20
N ASP A 331 11.22 20.77 -2.27
CA ASP A 331 10.11 21.00 -3.20
C ASP A 331 8.83 20.31 -2.70
N TYR A 332 7.91 21.08 -2.15
CA TYR A 332 6.72 20.53 -1.50
C TYR A 332 5.63 20.07 -2.46
N LEU A 333 5.34 20.86 -3.49
CA LEU A 333 4.22 20.62 -4.41
C LEU A 333 4.50 19.44 -5.37
N SER A 334 3.52 18.56 -5.53
CA SER A 334 3.58 17.49 -6.54
C SER A 334 2.96 17.95 -7.85
N TYR A 335 3.64 17.70 -8.98
CA TYR A 335 3.13 17.93 -10.32
C TYR A 335 1.77 17.26 -10.56
N SER A 336 1.58 16.04 -10.06
CA SER A 336 0.32 15.28 -10.22
C SER A 336 -0.89 15.90 -9.51
N LYS A 337 -0.70 16.96 -8.72
CA LYS A 337 -1.76 17.62 -7.95
C LYS A 337 -2.18 18.98 -8.51
N VAL A 338 -1.42 19.50 -9.44
CA VAL A 338 -1.76 20.76 -10.11
C VAL A 338 -2.45 20.50 -11.45
N PHE A 339 -3.25 21.47 -11.86
CA PHE A 339 -3.95 21.47 -13.13
C PHE A 339 -4.03 22.91 -13.66
N ASP A 340 -4.58 23.12 -14.85
CA ASP A 340 -4.64 24.45 -15.47
C ASP A 340 -3.25 25.12 -15.56
N ILE A 341 -2.26 24.36 -15.99
CA ILE A 341 -0.88 24.85 -16.10
C ILE A 341 -0.75 25.75 -17.31
N ASP A 342 -0.18 26.96 -17.12
CA ASP A 342 0.09 27.90 -18.20
C ASP A 342 1.05 27.29 -19.23
N LYS A 343 0.77 27.57 -20.52
CA LYS A 343 1.56 27.08 -21.65
C LYS A 343 2.19 28.22 -22.42
N ASP A 344 3.32 27.95 -23.06
CA ASP A 344 3.95 28.86 -24.00
C ASP A 344 3.26 28.84 -25.40
N GLU A 345 3.74 29.65 -26.33
CA GLU A 345 3.22 29.74 -27.69
C GLU A 345 3.32 28.41 -28.47
N GLN A 346 4.19 27.50 -28.06
CA GLN A 346 4.38 26.19 -28.64
C GLN A 346 3.54 25.10 -27.92
N GLY A 347 2.70 25.50 -26.95
CA GLY A 347 1.85 24.59 -26.16
C GLY A 347 2.58 23.81 -25.06
N ARG A 348 3.83 24.15 -24.75
CA ARG A 348 4.62 23.50 -23.69
C ARG A 348 4.29 24.13 -22.33
N GLU A 349 4.15 23.30 -21.32
CA GLU A 349 3.86 23.77 -19.96
C GLU A 349 5.00 24.59 -19.37
N ARG A 350 4.66 25.75 -18.79
CA ARG A 350 5.61 26.66 -18.14
C ARG A 350 5.83 26.26 -16.68
N ILE A 351 6.41 25.08 -16.49
CA ILE A 351 6.66 24.46 -15.21
C ILE A 351 8.03 23.77 -15.22
N ILE A 352 8.72 23.83 -14.10
CA ILE A 352 9.96 23.11 -13.85
C ILE A 352 9.71 22.13 -12.71
N CYS A 353 9.89 20.86 -13.03
CA CYS A 353 9.74 19.77 -12.06
C CYS A 353 11.05 19.00 -11.95
N GLU A 354 11.42 18.66 -10.73
CA GLU A 354 12.44 17.68 -10.46
C GLU A 354 11.79 16.44 -9.82
N ASN A 355 11.96 15.30 -10.45
CA ASN A 355 11.43 14.00 -9.97
C ASN A 355 9.95 14.06 -9.50
N GLY A 356 9.11 14.77 -10.26
CA GLY A 356 7.67 14.93 -9.97
C GLY A 356 7.33 15.98 -8.91
N ARG A 357 8.30 16.74 -8.41
CA ARG A 357 8.12 17.90 -7.54
C ARG A 357 8.30 19.20 -8.30
N ILE A 358 7.50 20.19 -7.96
CA ILE A 358 7.52 21.49 -8.62
C ILE A 358 8.58 22.37 -7.99
N VAL A 359 9.60 22.71 -8.77
CA VAL A 359 10.61 23.71 -8.41
C VAL A 359 10.11 25.12 -8.68
N ALA A 360 9.48 25.32 -9.85
CA ALA A 360 8.93 26.61 -10.24
C ALA A 360 7.76 26.41 -11.23
N VAL A 361 6.77 27.32 -11.19
CA VAL A 361 5.68 27.35 -12.17
C VAL A 361 5.22 28.78 -12.40
N GLN A 362 4.95 29.12 -13.66
CA GLN A 362 4.44 30.46 -14.03
C GLN A 362 2.98 30.61 -13.62
N GLY A 363 2.16 29.64 -13.90
CA GLY A 363 0.78 29.59 -13.49
C GLY A 363 0.25 28.17 -13.43
N ALA A 364 -0.41 27.82 -12.32
CA ALA A 364 -1.09 26.55 -12.13
C ALA A 364 -2.18 26.67 -11.06
N THR A 365 -3.14 25.78 -11.09
CA THR A 365 -4.22 25.70 -10.10
C THR A 365 -4.06 24.45 -9.26
N ILE A 366 -4.37 24.53 -7.96
CA ILE A 366 -4.36 23.41 -7.03
C ILE A 366 -5.55 23.49 -6.07
N VAL A 367 -6.11 22.34 -5.68
CA VAL A 367 -7.01 22.23 -4.53
C VAL A 367 -6.26 21.57 -3.39
N CYS A 368 -6.27 22.19 -2.22
CA CYS A 368 -5.57 21.66 -1.03
C CYS A 368 -6.26 22.05 0.26
N THR A 369 -5.85 21.47 1.38
CA THR A 369 -6.32 21.89 2.72
C THR A 369 -5.68 23.21 3.12
N GLY A 370 -6.31 23.95 4.07
CA GLY A 370 -5.71 25.15 4.66
C GLY A 370 -4.38 24.85 5.37
N VAL A 371 -4.18 23.61 5.82
CA VAL A 371 -2.89 23.15 6.39
C VAL A 371 -1.81 23.12 5.32
N ASP A 372 -2.11 22.53 4.15
CA ASP A 372 -1.17 22.49 3.01
C ASP A 372 -0.91 23.92 2.48
N TYR A 373 -1.93 24.77 2.42
CA TYR A 373 -1.76 26.18 2.04
C TYR A 373 -0.76 26.89 2.95
N GLY A 374 -0.82 26.62 4.26
CA GLY A 374 0.17 27.15 5.22
C GLY A 374 1.59 26.67 4.94
N ILE A 375 1.78 25.43 4.46
CA ILE A 375 3.09 24.91 4.02
C ILE A 375 3.51 25.59 2.72
N ILE A 376 2.62 25.65 1.72
CA ILE A 376 2.93 26.24 0.40
C ILE A 376 3.41 27.68 0.54
N ARG A 377 2.80 28.47 1.42
CA ARG A 377 3.23 29.87 1.69
C ARG A 377 4.64 29.99 2.29
N ARG A 378 5.14 28.93 2.94
CA ARG A 378 6.50 28.88 3.51
C ARG A 378 7.50 28.29 2.53
N ALA A 379 7.05 27.35 1.71
CA ALA A 379 7.88 26.58 0.79
C ALA A 379 8.18 27.30 -0.53
N TYR A 380 7.38 28.31 -0.90
CA TYR A 380 7.47 28.98 -2.20
C TYR A 380 7.40 30.48 -2.08
N ASP A 381 8.29 31.15 -2.84
CA ASP A 381 8.19 32.58 -3.14
C ASP A 381 7.29 32.78 -4.37
N GLY A 382 6.59 33.92 -4.45
CA GLY A 382 5.70 34.30 -5.54
C GLY A 382 4.28 34.57 -5.07
N ASP A 383 3.33 34.72 -6.00
CA ASP A 383 1.95 35.07 -5.68
C ASP A 383 1.07 33.84 -5.60
N ILE A 384 0.31 33.75 -4.51
CA ILE A 384 -0.68 32.68 -4.29
C ILE A 384 -2.06 33.32 -4.08
N LYS A 385 -2.96 33.13 -5.03
CA LYS A 385 -4.31 33.72 -5.00
C LYS A 385 -5.35 32.66 -4.64
N ILE A 386 -6.18 32.93 -3.65
CA ILE A 386 -7.30 32.06 -3.31
C ILE A 386 -8.45 32.35 -4.28
N LEU A 387 -8.78 31.37 -5.13
CA LEU A 387 -9.90 31.44 -6.07
C LEU A 387 -11.22 31.12 -5.37
N ARG A 388 -11.25 30.05 -4.59
CA ARG A 388 -12.41 29.59 -3.83
C ARG A 388 -11.96 29.03 -2.48
N CYS A 389 -12.83 29.17 -1.48
CA CYS A 389 -12.60 28.62 -0.16
C CYS A 389 -13.87 27.98 0.39
N TRP A 390 -13.73 26.77 0.92
CA TRP A 390 -14.76 26.10 1.70
C TRP A 390 -14.28 25.97 3.13
N TYR A 391 -15.20 26.08 4.08
CA TYR A 391 -14.88 25.96 5.49
C TYR A 391 -15.83 25.01 6.20
N SER A 392 -15.34 24.39 7.25
CA SER A 392 -16.07 23.60 8.22
C SER A 392 -15.59 23.95 9.62
N ARG A 393 -16.46 23.93 10.61
CA ARG A 393 -16.04 24.16 12.00
C ARG A 393 -15.10 23.04 12.46
N ALA A 394 -13.99 23.44 13.05
CA ALA A 394 -12.97 22.54 13.57
C ALA A 394 -13.37 21.92 14.92
N GLY A 395 -12.92 20.71 15.18
CA GLY A 395 -13.05 20.02 16.46
C GLY A 395 -12.22 18.74 16.46
N TYR A 396 -12.15 18.06 17.59
CA TYR A 396 -11.36 16.82 17.72
C TYR A 396 -12.23 15.59 17.56
N LEU A 397 -11.60 14.42 17.40
CA LEU A 397 -12.27 13.14 17.45
C LEU A 397 -13.04 12.96 18.77
N ASP A 398 -14.03 12.09 18.75
CA ASP A 398 -14.73 11.71 19.97
C ASP A 398 -13.74 11.06 20.96
N PRO A 399 -13.75 11.43 22.27
CA PRO A 399 -12.80 10.90 23.25
C PRO A 399 -12.75 9.38 23.29
N ARG A 400 -13.88 8.69 23.08
CA ARG A 400 -13.96 7.22 23.03
C ARG A 400 -13.13 6.64 21.89
N TYR A 401 -13.10 7.33 20.73
CA TYR A 401 -12.30 6.88 19.59
C TYR A 401 -10.82 7.21 19.80
N MET A 402 -10.52 8.33 20.48
CA MET A 402 -9.15 8.64 20.89
C MET A 402 -8.61 7.58 21.86
N GLU A 403 -9.39 7.17 22.84
CA GLU A 403 -9.03 6.09 23.77
C GLU A 403 -8.82 4.75 23.07
N PHE A 404 -9.63 4.44 22.03
CA PHE A 404 -9.41 3.26 21.19
C PHE A 404 -8.04 3.31 20.47
N ILE A 405 -7.66 4.46 19.89
CA ILE A 405 -6.34 4.63 19.26
C ILE A 405 -5.22 4.48 20.30
N LEU A 406 -5.37 5.09 21.47
CA LEU A 406 -4.40 5.01 22.56
C LEU A 406 -4.25 3.59 23.11
N SER A 407 -5.34 2.80 23.20
CA SER A 407 -5.26 1.40 23.61
C SER A 407 -4.46 0.56 22.60
N LEU A 408 -4.67 0.79 21.29
CA LEU A 408 -3.87 0.11 20.26
C LEU A 408 -2.39 0.49 20.30
N TYR A 409 -2.09 1.75 20.61
CA TYR A 409 -0.71 2.21 20.79
C TYR A 409 -0.07 1.63 22.05
N HIS A 410 -0.82 1.57 23.14
CA HIS A 410 -0.39 0.91 24.36
C HIS A 410 0.00 -0.55 24.09
N ASP A 411 -0.89 -1.32 23.47
CA ASP A 411 -0.63 -2.74 23.21
C ASP A 411 0.55 -2.94 22.24
N LYS A 412 0.60 -2.15 21.13
CA LYS A 412 1.75 -2.15 20.22
C LYS A 412 3.07 -1.90 20.96
N THR A 413 3.07 -1.05 21.98
CA THR A 413 4.29 -0.66 22.68
C THR A 413 4.68 -1.67 23.77
N THR A 414 3.73 -2.05 24.60
CA THR A 414 3.98 -2.91 25.79
C THR A 414 4.19 -4.37 25.44
N LEU A 415 3.60 -4.84 24.32
CA LEU A 415 3.66 -6.24 23.90
C LEU A 415 4.87 -6.54 22.99
N LYS A 416 5.52 -5.51 22.45
CA LYS A 416 6.66 -5.69 21.53
C LYS A 416 7.80 -6.45 22.17
N GLY A 417 8.21 -7.57 21.54
CA GLY A 417 9.33 -8.41 21.99
C GLY A 417 8.98 -9.35 23.16
N ILE A 418 7.70 -9.58 23.43
CA ILE A 418 7.22 -10.61 24.35
C ILE A 418 6.74 -11.80 23.52
N PRO A 419 7.47 -12.92 23.45
CA PRO A 419 7.18 -14.03 22.55
C PRO A 419 5.76 -14.60 22.69
N GLU A 420 5.25 -14.73 23.91
CA GLU A 420 3.92 -15.29 24.17
C GLU A 420 2.77 -14.35 23.79
N LYS A 421 3.08 -13.09 23.44
CA LYS A 421 2.11 -12.04 23.10
C LYS A 421 2.34 -11.42 21.72
N GLU A 422 3.19 -12.03 20.90
CA GLU A 422 3.52 -11.52 19.57
C GLU A 422 2.27 -11.35 18.70
N ASP A 423 1.31 -12.27 18.81
CA ASP A 423 0.04 -12.19 18.09
C ASP A 423 -0.78 -10.93 18.41
N LEU A 424 -0.88 -10.61 19.71
CA LEU A 424 -1.58 -9.41 20.16
C LEU A 424 -0.83 -8.14 19.74
N TYR A 425 0.51 -8.18 19.79
CA TYR A 425 1.36 -7.11 19.30
C TYR A 425 1.10 -6.85 17.80
N MET A 426 1.17 -7.90 16.98
CA MET A 426 0.94 -7.77 15.53
C MET A 426 -0.49 -7.32 15.21
N TYR A 427 -1.48 -7.86 15.92
CA TYR A 427 -2.86 -7.43 15.82
C TYR A 427 -3.02 -5.94 16.08
N SER A 428 -2.52 -5.45 17.21
CA SER A 428 -2.63 -4.03 17.60
C SER A 428 -1.84 -3.12 16.68
N LYS A 429 -0.65 -3.54 16.23
CA LYS A 429 0.17 -2.82 15.24
C LYS A 429 -0.56 -2.68 13.91
N GLN A 430 -1.18 -3.75 13.40
CA GLN A 430 -1.92 -3.73 12.15
C GLN A 430 -3.17 -2.83 12.26
N LEU A 431 -3.91 -2.93 13.36
CA LEU A 431 -5.07 -2.08 13.58
C LEU A 431 -4.67 -0.61 13.68
N LEU A 432 -3.64 -0.28 14.46
CA LEU A 432 -3.16 1.09 14.63
C LEU A 432 -2.73 1.71 13.29
N ASN A 433 -1.94 0.98 12.50
CA ASN A 433 -1.52 1.43 11.18
C ASN A 433 -2.70 1.53 10.19
N GLY A 434 -3.73 0.72 10.38
CA GLY A 434 -4.93 0.72 9.54
C GLY A 434 -5.96 1.80 9.89
N VAL A 435 -5.90 2.41 11.08
CA VAL A 435 -6.87 3.45 11.52
C VAL A 435 -6.93 4.61 10.53
N TYR A 436 -5.77 5.11 10.13
CA TYR A 436 -5.68 6.18 9.15
C TYR A 436 -6.26 5.75 7.78
N GLY A 437 -5.87 4.56 7.30
CA GLY A 437 -6.36 4.02 6.03
C GLY A 437 -7.89 3.90 5.96
N ASP A 438 -8.55 3.70 7.10
CA ASP A 438 -10.00 3.69 7.16
C ASP A 438 -10.62 5.07 6.97
N PHE A 439 -10.00 6.13 7.48
CA PHE A 439 -10.47 7.51 7.28
C PHE A 439 -10.35 7.97 5.81
N VAL A 440 -9.33 7.52 5.09
CA VAL A 440 -9.13 7.85 3.66
C VAL A 440 -9.77 6.84 2.71
N SER A 441 -10.51 5.87 3.23
CA SER A 441 -11.25 4.92 2.39
C SER A 441 -12.24 5.65 1.50
N ALA A 442 -12.22 5.35 0.20
CA ALA A 442 -13.16 5.94 -0.74
C ALA A 442 -14.60 5.67 -0.32
N ILE A 443 -15.47 6.66 -0.46
CA ILE A 443 -16.92 6.53 -0.22
C ILE A 443 -17.54 5.69 -1.32
N VAL A 444 -17.04 5.88 -2.54
CA VAL A 444 -17.43 5.14 -3.75
C VAL A 444 -16.18 4.52 -4.33
N TYR A 445 -16.25 3.25 -4.67
CA TYR A 445 -15.19 2.51 -5.35
C TYR A 445 -15.59 2.29 -6.80
N ASP A 446 -14.63 2.40 -7.69
CA ASP A 446 -14.78 1.92 -9.04
C ASP A 446 -14.95 0.39 -8.98
N ASP A 447 -15.78 -0.16 -9.83
CA ASP A 447 -16.03 -1.60 -9.89
C ASP A 447 -15.11 -2.21 -10.94
N THR A 448 -14.72 -3.44 -10.69
CA THR A 448 -13.99 -4.26 -11.64
C THR A 448 -14.86 -5.48 -11.97
N GLU A 449 -15.17 -5.65 -13.25
CA GLU A 449 -15.96 -6.76 -13.76
C GLU A 449 -15.06 -7.76 -14.49
N LEU A 450 -15.30 -9.03 -14.25
CA LEU A 450 -14.69 -10.11 -15.01
C LEU A 450 -15.68 -10.57 -16.07
N LEU A 451 -15.30 -10.42 -17.34
CA LEU A 451 -16.10 -10.90 -18.46
C LEU A 451 -16.02 -12.43 -18.60
N GLU A 452 -16.96 -13.01 -19.34
CA GLU A 452 -16.94 -14.44 -19.71
C GLU A 452 -15.70 -14.82 -20.56
N SER A 453 -15.09 -13.83 -21.25
CA SER A 453 -13.82 -14.00 -21.96
C SER A 453 -12.63 -14.23 -21.02
N GLY A 454 -12.75 -13.92 -19.71
CA GLY A 454 -11.65 -13.88 -18.74
C GLY A 454 -10.94 -12.54 -18.67
N GLU A 455 -11.36 -11.55 -19.44
CA GLU A 455 -10.83 -10.18 -19.40
C GLU A 455 -11.47 -9.38 -18.28
N TRP A 456 -10.69 -8.43 -17.74
CA TRP A 456 -11.16 -7.52 -16.70
C TRP A 456 -11.46 -6.15 -17.28
N ILE A 457 -12.63 -5.59 -16.93
CA ILE A 457 -13.00 -4.22 -17.25
C ILE A 457 -13.14 -3.42 -15.97
N GLU A 458 -12.54 -2.24 -15.94
CA GLU A 458 -12.71 -1.26 -14.86
C GLU A 458 -13.82 -0.28 -15.23
N HIS A 459 -14.83 -0.17 -14.35
CA HIS A 459 -15.95 0.77 -14.47
C HIS A 459 -15.73 1.94 -13.52
N ILE A 460 -15.32 3.09 -14.07
CA ILE A 460 -15.18 4.32 -13.30
C ILE A 460 -16.57 4.87 -12.99
N LYS A 461 -16.89 5.07 -11.73
CA LYS A 461 -18.19 5.56 -11.28
C LYS A 461 -18.36 7.04 -11.61
N GLY A 462 -19.45 7.34 -12.32
CA GLY A 462 -19.85 8.70 -12.67
C GLY A 462 -20.53 9.45 -11.51
N ALA A 463 -20.90 10.71 -11.78
CA ALA A 463 -21.50 11.58 -10.76
C ALA A 463 -22.85 11.07 -10.25
N ALA A 464 -23.65 10.39 -11.09
CA ALA A 464 -24.95 9.83 -10.70
C ALA A 464 -24.76 8.73 -9.65
N GLU A 465 -23.90 7.73 -9.92
CA GLU A 465 -23.63 6.62 -9.00
C GLU A 465 -23.01 7.09 -7.68
N VAL A 466 -22.19 8.15 -7.74
CA VAL A 466 -21.65 8.78 -6.51
C VAL A 466 -22.79 9.38 -5.69
N ASN A 467 -23.73 10.11 -6.29
CA ASN A 467 -24.87 10.68 -5.60
C ASN A 467 -25.78 9.59 -5.00
N ASP A 468 -26.12 8.56 -5.77
CA ASP A 468 -26.90 7.42 -5.31
C ASP A 468 -26.26 6.75 -4.09
N ARG A 469 -24.94 6.62 -4.12
CA ARG A 469 -24.19 6.06 -2.99
C ARG A 469 -24.22 6.96 -1.75
N LEU A 470 -24.10 8.25 -1.93
CA LEU A 470 -24.19 9.22 -0.83
C LEU A 470 -25.59 9.20 -0.19
N ASP A 471 -26.64 9.12 -1.00
CA ASP A 471 -28.02 9.06 -0.52
C ASP A 471 -28.28 7.75 0.23
N TYR A 472 -27.82 6.61 -0.32
CA TYR A 472 -27.86 5.34 0.37
C TYR A 472 -27.18 5.37 1.75
N LEU A 473 -26.04 6.06 1.87
CA LEU A 473 -25.33 6.17 3.15
C LEU A 473 -26.04 7.11 4.14
N ARG A 474 -26.76 8.14 3.66
CA ARG A 474 -27.59 9.02 4.49
C ARG A 474 -28.81 8.26 5.06
N GLU A 475 -29.41 7.40 4.26
CA GLU A 475 -30.52 6.53 4.67
C GLU A 475 -30.07 5.45 5.65
N LYS A 476 -28.82 5.00 5.55
CA LYS A 476 -28.23 3.92 6.38
C LYS A 476 -27.05 4.41 7.24
N PRO A 477 -27.28 5.37 8.17
CA PRO A 477 -26.22 6.01 8.94
C PRO A 477 -25.47 5.05 9.87
N TRP A 478 -26.03 3.87 10.18
CA TRP A 478 -25.34 2.85 10.98
C TRP A 478 -24.11 2.25 10.27
N ARG A 479 -23.93 2.50 8.97
CA ARG A 479 -22.73 2.10 8.21
C ARG A 479 -21.59 3.10 8.35
N LEU A 480 -21.86 4.28 8.90
CA LEU A 480 -20.89 5.36 9.03
C LEU A 480 -20.31 5.40 10.44
N LYS A 481 -19.01 5.63 10.52
CA LYS A 481 -18.29 5.85 11.79
C LYS A 481 -17.26 6.98 11.70
N SER A 482 -16.87 7.36 10.48
CA SER A 482 -15.84 8.34 10.20
C SER A 482 -16.21 9.15 8.95
N SER A 483 -15.51 10.24 8.73
CA SER A 483 -15.65 11.10 7.55
C SER A 483 -14.39 11.04 6.70
N PHE A 484 -14.55 10.95 5.39
CA PHE A 484 -13.44 11.04 4.42
C PHE A 484 -12.66 12.36 4.58
N SER A 485 -13.36 13.44 4.91
CA SER A 485 -12.73 14.75 5.18
C SER A 485 -11.73 14.71 6.34
N TRP A 486 -11.90 13.84 7.33
CA TRP A 486 -10.94 13.71 8.42
C TRP A 486 -9.58 13.20 7.94
N GLY A 487 -9.61 12.21 7.04
CA GLY A 487 -8.39 11.67 6.47
C GLY A 487 -7.54 12.71 5.71
N LEU A 488 -8.19 13.66 5.03
CA LEU A 488 -7.49 14.77 4.37
C LEU A 488 -6.68 15.60 5.38
N PHE A 489 -7.29 15.95 6.52
CA PHE A 489 -6.63 16.79 7.52
C PHE A 489 -5.59 16.03 8.32
N ILE A 490 -5.79 14.75 8.57
CA ILE A 490 -4.81 13.90 9.24
C ILE A 490 -3.53 13.78 8.38
N THR A 491 -3.66 13.53 7.07
CA THR A 491 -2.49 13.50 6.18
C THR A 491 -1.83 14.86 6.01
N ALA A 492 -2.62 15.92 5.88
CA ALA A 492 -2.08 17.28 5.78
C ALA A 492 -1.32 17.67 7.06
N ALA A 493 -1.84 17.31 8.23
CA ALA A 493 -1.17 17.52 9.51
C ALA A 493 0.13 16.71 9.64
N ALA A 494 0.15 15.45 9.18
CA ALA A 494 1.36 14.66 9.16
C ALA A 494 2.42 15.30 8.24
N ARG A 495 2.03 15.77 7.05
CA ARG A 495 2.94 16.54 6.17
C ARG A 495 3.43 17.82 6.80
N ARG A 496 2.57 18.57 7.52
CA ARG A 496 2.99 19.78 8.25
C ARG A 496 3.99 19.44 9.35
N ASN A 497 3.70 18.46 10.18
CA ASN A 497 4.59 18.06 11.27
C ASN A 497 5.97 17.63 10.73
N HIS A 498 5.97 16.89 9.63
CA HIS A 498 7.20 16.49 8.95
C HIS A 498 7.90 17.70 8.32
N TYR A 499 7.19 18.58 7.62
CA TYR A 499 7.74 19.78 7.01
C TYR A 499 8.33 20.75 8.04
N ASP A 500 7.74 20.86 9.22
CA ASP A 500 8.22 21.74 10.29
C ASP A 500 9.67 21.42 10.72
N ILE A 501 10.08 20.15 10.73
CA ILE A 501 11.47 19.77 10.99
C ILE A 501 12.34 19.86 9.74
N LEU A 502 11.80 19.47 8.59
CA LEU A 502 12.53 19.59 7.32
C LEU A 502 12.90 21.04 7.02
N GLU A 503 12.00 22.00 7.21
CA GLU A 503 12.24 23.43 6.98
C GLU A 503 13.38 23.99 7.85
N VAL A 504 13.50 23.52 9.10
CA VAL A 504 14.59 23.94 9.99
C VAL A 504 15.93 23.44 9.47
N MET A 505 16.01 22.16 9.08
CA MET A 505 17.23 21.54 8.56
C MET A 505 17.59 22.04 7.14
N ASP A 506 16.57 22.42 6.34
CA ASP A 506 16.77 22.94 4.98
C ASP A 506 17.45 24.32 4.94
N ARG A 507 17.38 25.09 6.04
CA ARG A 507 18.07 26.39 6.14
C ARG A 507 19.60 26.29 5.97
N THR A 508 20.18 25.16 6.35
CA THR A 508 21.58 24.81 6.18
C THR A 508 21.81 23.82 5.05
N ASN A 509 20.75 23.48 4.30
CA ASN A 509 20.75 22.44 3.26
C ASN A 509 21.20 21.07 3.79
N ASP A 510 20.82 20.73 5.01
CA ASP A 510 21.26 19.47 5.63
C ASP A 510 20.31 18.29 5.37
N VAL A 511 19.10 18.53 4.83
CA VAL A 511 18.18 17.45 4.44
C VAL A 511 18.69 16.76 3.20
N VAL A 512 18.94 15.44 3.31
CA VAL A 512 19.44 14.60 2.21
C VAL A 512 18.31 13.85 1.52
N TYR A 513 17.43 13.23 2.33
CA TYR A 513 16.30 12.42 1.87
C TYR A 513 15.20 12.42 2.93
N TYR A 514 13.95 12.30 2.51
CA TYR A 514 12.84 12.19 3.44
C TYR A 514 11.72 11.31 2.86
N ASP A 515 10.98 10.64 3.76
CA ASP A 515 9.90 9.74 3.38
C ASP A 515 8.80 9.69 4.44
N THR A 516 7.70 10.38 4.17
CA THR A 516 6.46 10.36 4.96
C THR A 516 6.62 10.86 6.40
N ASP A 517 7.42 10.21 7.20
CA ASP A 517 7.68 10.47 8.63
C ASP A 517 9.17 10.34 9.00
N SER A 518 10.02 9.94 8.05
CA SER A 518 11.48 9.86 8.27
C SER A 518 12.24 10.97 7.57
N VAL A 519 13.35 11.39 8.17
CA VAL A 519 14.32 12.36 7.61
C VAL A 519 15.73 11.84 7.72
N TYR A 520 16.48 11.90 6.62
CA TYR A 520 17.91 11.65 6.53
C TYR A 520 18.62 12.99 6.37
N TYR A 521 19.55 13.29 7.25
CA TYR A 521 20.14 14.62 7.35
C TYR A 521 21.63 14.57 7.70
N LEU A 522 22.34 15.65 7.36
CA LEU A 522 23.73 15.93 7.75
C LEU A 522 23.79 16.88 8.97
N GLY A 523 24.95 16.98 9.58
CA GLY A 523 25.15 17.92 10.68
C GLY A 523 24.56 17.52 12.02
N ASP A 524 24.63 18.46 12.98
CA ASP A 524 24.06 18.27 14.33
C ASP A 524 22.77 19.06 14.49
N HIS A 525 21.66 18.34 14.51
CA HIS A 525 20.32 18.87 14.71
C HIS A 525 19.66 18.38 16.02
N ASP A 526 20.44 17.93 16.99
CA ASP A 526 19.92 17.43 18.26
C ASP A 526 19.08 18.48 19.02
N LYS A 527 19.45 19.76 18.93
CA LYS A 527 18.67 20.85 19.54
C LYS A 527 17.34 21.06 18.85
N ASP A 528 17.33 21.03 17.53
CA ASP A 528 16.12 21.21 16.70
C ASP A 528 15.14 20.06 16.91
N ILE A 529 15.64 18.83 16.95
CA ILE A 529 14.86 17.63 17.23
C ILE A 529 14.30 17.66 18.66
N LYS A 530 15.10 18.07 19.66
CA LYS A 530 14.61 18.22 21.04
C LYS A 530 13.50 19.25 21.14
N GLU A 531 13.64 20.37 20.46
CA GLU A 531 12.61 21.43 20.46
C GLU A 531 11.35 20.97 19.72
N TYR A 532 11.48 20.28 18.58
CA TYR A 532 10.36 19.65 17.88
C TYR A 532 9.64 18.66 18.82
N ASN A 533 10.38 17.77 19.44
CA ASN A 533 9.83 16.75 20.34
C ASN A 533 9.09 17.38 21.52
N ARG A 534 9.65 18.44 22.13
CA ARG A 534 8.98 19.19 23.21
C ARG A 534 7.62 19.74 22.76
N LYS A 535 7.56 20.37 21.58
CA LYS A 535 6.32 20.92 21.01
C LYS A 535 5.28 19.83 20.74
N MET A 536 5.69 18.67 20.26
CA MET A 536 4.76 17.55 20.00
C MET A 536 4.20 16.98 21.31
N VAL A 537 5.04 16.82 22.34
CA VAL A 537 4.60 16.37 23.67
C VAL A 537 3.62 17.36 24.28
N GLU A 538 3.92 18.66 24.24
CA GLU A 538 3.00 19.70 24.74
C GLU A 538 1.64 19.67 24.01
N ARG A 539 1.67 19.54 22.69
CA ARG A 539 0.46 19.50 21.87
C ARG A 539 -0.44 18.32 22.24
N ILE A 540 0.11 17.11 22.32
CA ILE A 540 -0.70 15.93 22.64
C ILE A 540 -1.25 16.01 24.07
N ASN A 541 -0.46 16.46 25.04
CA ASN A 541 -0.90 16.61 26.40
C ASN A 541 -2.06 17.61 26.50
N GLN A 542 -1.94 18.79 25.89
CA GLN A 542 -3.00 19.81 25.87
C GLN A 542 -4.31 19.28 25.27
N VAL A 543 -4.24 18.51 24.18
CA VAL A 543 -5.46 17.99 23.55
C VAL A 543 -6.08 16.87 24.38
N LEU A 544 -5.27 15.96 24.91
CA LEU A 544 -5.79 14.88 25.77
C LEU A 544 -6.42 15.42 27.04
N GLU A 545 -5.79 16.38 27.72
CA GLU A 545 -6.35 17.08 28.88
C GLU A 545 -7.67 17.79 28.53
N TYR A 546 -7.72 18.51 27.41
CA TYR A 546 -8.95 19.16 26.93
C TYR A 546 -10.08 18.16 26.69
N GLN A 547 -9.76 16.94 26.27
CA GLN A 547 -10.71 15.85 26.03
C GLN A 547 -11.01 15.02 27.30
N GLY A 548 -10.40 15.35 28.44
CA GLY A 548 -10.57 14.60 29.68
C GLY A 548 -9.89 13.22 29.70
N ILE A 549 -8.85 13.05 28.86
CA ILE A 549 -8.06 11.82 28.75
C ILE A 549 -6.71 12.03 29.43
N ASP A 550 -6.27 11.04 30.22
CA ASP A 550 -4.95 11.08 30.85
C ASP A 550 -3.81 11.11 29.81
N PRO A 551 -2.97 12.16 29.78
CA PRO A 551 -1.83 12.26 28.85
C PRO A 551 -0.83 11.11 28.92
N GLU A 552 -0.70 10.46 30.09
CA GLU A 552 0.20 9.30 30.27
C GLU A 552 -0.11 8.14 29.32
N LYS A 553 -1.36 8.02 28.84
CA LYS A 553 -1.76 7.03 27.83
C LYS A 553 -1.03 7.19 26.51
N SER A 554 -0.47 8.38 26.20
CA SER A 554 0.30 8.64 24.97
C SER A 554 1.77 8.22 25.05
N ARG A 555 2.25 7.76 26.23
CA ARG A 555 3.64 7.38 26.49
C ARG A 555 3.78 6.10 27.32
N PRO A 556 3.20 4.99 26.89
CA PRO A 556 3.34 3.71 27.59
C PRO A 556 4.80 3.28 27.66
N ALA A 557 5.16 2.48 28.69
CA ALA A 557 6.46 1.86 28.79
C ALA A 557 6.51 0.59 27.94
N ASP A 558 7.61 0.38 27.21
CA ASP A 558 7.86 -0.85 26.48
C ASP A 558 8.23 -2.02 27.42
N SER A 559 8.45 -3.21 26.87
CA SER A 559 8.84 -4.42 27.63
C SER A 559 10.16 -4.28 28.42
N LYS A 560 10.95 -3.24 28.11
CA LYS A 560 12.20 -2.90 28.82
C LYS A 560 12.02 -1.77 29.85
N GLY A 561 10.79 -1.30 30.05
CA GLY A 561 10.48 -0.18 30.96
C GLY A 561 10.79 1.21 30.39
N ILE A 562 11.16 1.31 29.10
CA ILE A 562 11.44 2.58 28.44
C ILE A 562 10.11 3.20 27.98
N ARG A 563 9.84 4.44 28.37
CA ARG A 563 8.65 5.18 27.93
C ARG A 563 8.78 5.58 26.45
N ARG A 564 7.79 5.22 25.65
CA ARG A 564 7.71 5.51 24.21
C ARG A 564 6.64 6.55 23.94
N GLN A 565 7.10 7.77 23.65
CA GLN A 565 6.19 8.87 23.36
C GLN A 565 5.74 8.84 21.91
N MET A 566 4.44 9.00 21.66
CA MET A 566 3.89 9.14 20.31
C MET A 566 4.18 10.53 19.74
N GLY A 567 4.50 10.62 18.44
CA GLY A 567 4.64 11.86 17.70
C GLY A 567 6.01 12.55 17.77
N ILE A 568 6.95 12.00 18.55
CA ILE A 568 8.33 12.52 18.60
C ILE A 568 9.21 11.90 17.52
N ILE A 569 10.29 12.58 17.18
CA ILE A 569 11.36 12.02 16.34
C ILE A 569 12.24 11.13 17.21
N GLU A 570 12.34 9.85 16.85
CA GLU A 570 13.31 8.90 17.38
C GLU A 570 14.46 8.76 16.39
N ILE A 571 15.71 8.82 16.88
CA ILE A 571 16.89 8.63 16.02
C ILE A 571 17.10 7.13 15.81
N GLU A 572 17.08 6.70 14.57
CA GLU A 572 17.31 5.30 14.19
C GLU A 572 18.78 5.02 13.88
N HIS A 573 19.45 5.94 13.17
CA HIS A 573 20.85 5.82 12.80
C HIS A 573 21.58 7.16 13.01
N ARG A 574 22.84 7.09 13.42
CA ARG A 574 23.74 8.24 13.54
C ARG A 574 24.98 8.02 12.71
N ASN A 575 25.36 9.06 11.95
CA ASN A 575 26.62 9.08 11.22
C ASN A 575 26.87 7.86 10.33
N LEU A 576 25.87 7.46 9.52
CA LEU A 576 26.02 6.37 8.57
C LEU A 576 27.30 6.55 7.74
N PRO A 577 28.14 5.49 7.62
CA PRO A 577 29.39 5.56 6.88
C PRO A 577 29.22 5.89 5.39
N GLU A 578 28.18 5.30 4.78
CA GLU A 578 27.83 5.53 3.38
C GLU A 578 26.31 5.69 3.25
N PHE A 579 25.88 6.70 2.51
CA PHE A 579 24.49 6.93 2.11
C PHE A 579 24.44 7.48 0.68
N LYS A 580 23.52 6.97 -0.13
CA LYS A 580 23.30 7.49 -1.49
C LYS A 580 21.83 7.35 -1.87
N ALA A 581 21.21 8.46 -2.23
CA ALA A 581 19.86 8.48 -2.79
C ALA A 581 19.90 8.99 -4.23
N LEU A 582 19.15 8.36 -5.11
CA LEU A 582 19.03 8.80 -6.51
C LEU A 582 17.72 9.56 -6.72
N ARG A 583 16.62 9.06 -6.16
CA ARG A 583 15.28 9.61 -6.24
C ARG A 583 14.40 9.01 -5.14
N ALA A 584 13.15 9.46 -5.07
CA ALA A 584 12.16 8.88 -4.17
C ALA A 584 12.08 7.34 -4.30
N LYS A 585 12.11 6.64 -3.17
CA LYS A 585 12.12 5.18 -3.08
C LYS A 585 13.25 4.49 -3.89
N CYS A 586 14.39 5.19 -4.03
CA CYS A 586 15.60 4.64 -4.64
C CYS A 586 16.83 5.16 -3.91
N TYR A 587 17.21 4.49 -2.82
CA TYR A 587 18.40 4.81 -2.02
C TYR A 587 19.01 3.57 -1.40
N ALA A 588 20.26 3.70 -0.97
CA ALA A 588 20.98 2.69 -0.21
C ALA A 588 21.83 3.36 0.88
N TYR A 589 22.08 2.64 1.96
CA TYR A 589 23.02 3.05 2.99
C TYR A 589 23.76 1.84 3.58
N LYS A 590 24.93 2.10 4.13
CA LYS A 590 25.71 1.16 4.92
C LYS A 590 25.57 1.52 6.39
N ASN A 591 25.18 0.56 7.22
CA ASN A 591 25.07 0.79 8.65
C ASN A 591 26.43 0.71 9.36
N GLU A 592 26.45 0.93 10.67
CA GLU A 592 27.67 0.89 11.50
C GLU A 592 28.32 -0.51 11.54
N ASP A 593 27.52 -1.57 11.35
CA ASP A 593 28.01 -2.96 11.28
C ASP A 593 28.58 -3.32 9.91
N GLY A 594 28.55 -2.41 8.94
CA GLY A 594 29.03 -2.61 7.58
C GLY A 594 28.03 -3.31 6.66
N GLU A 595 26.77 -3.52 7.09
CA GLU A 595 25.72 -4.10 6.27
C GLU A 595 25.10 -3.07 5.34
N ILE A 596 24.88 -3.45 4.09
CA ILE A 596 24.20 -2.61 3.10
C ILE A 596 22.69 -2.84 3.16
N HIS A 597 21.98 -1.75 3.29
CA HIS A 597 20.52 -1.70 3.19
C HIS A 597 20.11 -0.93 1.96
N ILE A 598 19.11 -1.45 1.22
CA ILE A 598 18.54 -0.77 0.06
C ILE A 598 17.04 -0.56 0.21
N THR A 599 16.55 0.52 -0.36
CA THR A 599 15.13 0.75 -0.60
C THR A 599 14.95 1.16 -2.05
N ILE A 600 14.68 0.18 -2.91
CA ILE A 600 14.45 0.37 -4.34
C ILE A 600 13.12 -0.32 -4.66
N SER A 601 12.14 0.46 -5.10
CA SER A 601 10.82 -0.08 -5.43
C SER A 601 10.93 -1.09 -6.57
N GLY A 602 10.54 -2.34 -6.32
CA GLY A 602 10.62 -3.44 -7.29
C GLY A 602 11.91 -4.27 -7.24
N VAL A 603 12.79 -4.03 -6.27
CA VAL A 603 14.02 -4.82 -6.03
C VAL A 603 13.96 -5.48 -4.66
N ASN A 604 14.29 -6.77 -4.60
CA ASN A 604 14.40 -7.50 -3.34
C ASN A 604 15.53 -6.91 -2.48
N LYS A 605 15.27 -6.61 -1.22
CA LYS A 605 16.25 -5.93 -0.35
C LYS A 605 17.55 -6.71 -0.20
N LYS A 606 17.48 -8.02 0.06
CA LYS A 606 18.66 -8.86 0.29
C LYS A 606 19.48 -9.08 -0.99
N ALA A 607 18.81 -9.47 -2.07
CA ALA A 607 19.48 -9.72 -3.36
C ALA A 607 20.03 -8.42 -3.96
N GLY A 608 19.29 -7.31 -3.86
CA GLY A 608 19.73 -6.01 -4.34
C GLY A 608 20.90 -5.42 -3.54
N ALA A 609 20.93 -5.61 -2.20
CA ALA A 609 22.07 -5.22 -1.38
C ALA A 609 23.34 -5.98 -1.79
N ALA A 610 23.23 -7.30 -2.04
CA ALA A 610 24.33 -8.10 -2.53
C ALA A 610 24.84 -7.63 -3.90
N ALA A 611 23.95 -7.14 -4.77
CA ALA A 611 24.32 -6.60 -6.09
C ALA A 611 25.21 -5.35 -6.02
N LEU A 612 25.18 -4.62 -4.91
CA LEU A 612 26.04 -3.46 -4.67
C LEU A 612 27.49 -3.82 -4.29
N GLN A 613 27.82 -5.09 -4.15
CA GLN A 613 29.21 -5.60 -3.98
C GLN A 613 30.01 -4.88 -2.87
N GLY A 614 29.35 -4.58 -1.76
CA GLY A 614 29.99 -4.02 -0.57
C GLY A 614 30.13 -2.50 -0.55
N SER A 615 29.77 -1.75 -1.60
CA SER A 615 29.76 -0.28 -1.61
C SER A 615 28.43 0.28 -2.11
N VAL A 616 27.91 1.25 -1.37
CA VAL A 616 26.71 2.00 -1.74
C VAL A 616 26.95 2.89 -2.98
N ASP A 617 28.21 3.22 -3.28
CA ASP A 617 28.56 4.02 -4.45
C ASP A 617 28.25 3.33 -5.77
N ASN A 618 28.15 2.01 -5.76
CA ASN A 618 27.76 1.22 -6.94
C ASN A 618 26.28 1.42 -7.34
N LEU A 619 25.45 2.07 -6.51
CA LEU A 619 24.11 2.48 -6.91
C LEU A 619 24.18 3.72 -7.82
N HIS A 620 23.82 3.58 -9.09
CA HIS A 620 23.86 4.66 -10.07
C HIS A 620 22.71 4.58 -11.08
N ASP A 621 22.52 5.63 -11.86
CA ASP A 621 21.58 5.63 -12.98
C ASP A 621 21.99 4.58 -14.03
N ASP A 622 21.00 4.00 -14.68
CA ASP A 622 21.13 2.87 -15.62
C ASP A 622 21.67 1.56 -15.02
N MET A 623 21.89 1.48 -13.69
CA MET A 623 22.22 0.22 -13.05
C MET A 623 21.13 -0.82 -13.31
N ILE A 624 21.55 -2.02 -13.73
CA ILE A 624 20.65 -3.15 -14.00
C ILE A 624 20.79 -4.18 -12.87
N PHE A 625 19.67 -4.42 -12.18
CA PHE A 625 19.53 -5.58 -11.31
C PHE A 625 19.02 -6.73 -12.19
N SER A 626 19.86 -7.73 -12.43
CA SER A 626 19.50 -8.90 -13.22
C SER A 626 18.30 -9.66 -12.64
N TYR A 627 17.75 -10.60 -13.37
CA TYR A 627 16.63 -11.45 -12.93
C TYR A 627 16.80 -12.05 -11.53
N LYS A 628 18.03 -12.45 -11.17
CA LYS A 628 18.35 -13.02 -9.85
C LYS A 628 18.50 -11.95 -8.78
N GLN A 629 19.08 -10.81 -9.13
CA GLN A 629 19.38 -9.71 -8.19
C GLN A 629 18.15 -8.87 -7.88
N SER A 630 17.24 -8.67 -8.84
CA SER A 630 16.00 -7.94 -8.58
C SER A 630 15.07 -8.68 -7.63
N GLY A 631 15.05 -10.02 -7.72
CA GLY A 631 14.05 -10.85 -7.04
C GLY A 631 12.61 -10.53 -7.46
N ARG A 632 12.44 -9.75 -8.54
CA ARG A 632 11.16 -9.33 -9.06
C ARG A 632 10.57 -10.42 -9.94
N LYS A 633 9.30 -10.75 -9.71
CA LYS A 633 8.51 -11.58 -10.61
C LYS A 633 7.33 -10.78 -11.13
N ILE A 634 7.09 -10.86 -12.43
CA ILE A 634 5.93 -10.24 -13.08
C ILE A 634 4.94 -11.35 -13.41
N SER A 635 3.70 -11.16 -12.97
CA SER A 635 2.61 -12.05 -13.33
C SER A 635 2.20 -11.79 -14.79
N GLN A 636 2.19 -12.84 -15.60
CA GLN A 636 1.71 -12.79 -16.98
C GLN A 636 0.47 -13.66 -17.08
N TYR A 637 -0.68 -13.00 -17.21
CA TYR A 637 -1.98 -13.64 -17.36
C TYR A 637 -2.23 -13.95 -18.84
N ASN A 638 -2.73 -15.15 -19.13
CA ASN A 638 -3.15 -15.53 -20.45
C ASN A 638 -4.61 -16.02 -20.42
N THR A 639 -5.47 -15.35 -21.17
CA THR A 639 -6.90 -15.66 -21.28
C THR A 639 -7.24 -16.53 -22.48
N ASP A 640 -6.24 -16.85 -23.32
CA ASP A 640 -6.39 -17.71 -24.50
C ASP A 640 -5.12 -18.54 -24.67
N GLN A 641 -4.86 -19.43 -23.71
CA GLN A 641 -3.71 -20.32 -23.75
C GLN A 641 -3.80 -21.29 -24.92
N PRO A 642 -2.76 -21.39 -25.76
CA PRO A 642 -2.75 -22.42 -26.79
C PRO A 642 -2.66 -23.81 -26.15
N ARG A 643 -3.17 -24.81 -26.84
CA ARG A 643 -2.86 -26.21 -26.52
C ARG A 643 -1.36 -26.42 -26.69
N CYS A 644 -0.69 -26.93 -25.66
CA CYS A 644 0.76 -27.10 -25.67
C CYS A 644 1.19 -28.39 -24.98
N ARG A 645 2.40 -28.79 -25.27
CA ARG A 645 3.09 -29.95 -24.67
C ARG A 645 4.01 -29.47 -23.55
N TRP A 646 3.96 -30.16 -22.44
CA TRP A 646 4.85 -29.99 -21.31
C TRP A 646 5.70 -31.25 -21.17
N ILE A 647 7.01 -31.09 -21.02
CA ILE A 647 7.94 -32.18 -20.81
C ILE A 647 8.59 -31.95 -19.45
N ASP A 648 8.41 -32.89 -18.54
CA ASP A 648 9.01 -32.81 -17.21
C ASP A 648 10.48 -33.23 -17.19
N SER A 649 11.12 -33.17 -16.04
CA SER A 649 12.55 -33.54 -15.88
C SER A 649 12.84 -34.98 -16.22
N ASP A 650 11.86 -35.86 -16.18
CA ASP A 650 12.01 -37.30 -16.49
C ASP A 650 11.64 -37.62 -17.95
N GLY A 651 11.33 -36.60 -18.75
CA GLY A 651 10.97 -36.71 -20.15
C GLY A 651 9.51 -37.15 -20.36
N VAL A 652 8.67 -37.12 -19.33
CA VAL A 652 7.25 -37.48 -19.46
C VAL A 652 6.49 -36.31 -20.08
N GLU A 653 5.78 -36.63 -21.18
CA GLU A 653 4.99 -35.64 -21.91
C GLU A 653 3.58 -35.52 -21.35
N TYR A 654 3.11 -34.30 -21.17
CA TYR A 654 1.73 -33.96 -20.83
C TYR A 654 1.16 -32.89 -21.76
N ILE A 655 -0.05 -33.06 -22.27
CA ILE A 655 -0.71 -32.09 -23.14
C ILE A 655 -1.72 -31.29 -22.35
N SER A 656 -1.51 -29.99 -22.25
CA SER A 656 -2.42 -29.06 -21.60
C SER A 656 -3.38 -28.42 -22.62
N ASN A 657 -4.64 -28.26 -22.20
CA ASN A 657 -5.69 -27.56 -22.95
C ASN A 657 -6.43 -26.53 -22.06
N TYR A 658 -5.77 -25.98 -21.06
CA TYR A 658 -6.32 -24.89 -20.27
C TYR A 658 -6.49 -23.64 -21.13
N LYS A 659 -7.62 -22.96 -20.98
CA LYS A 659 -7.86 -21.67 -21.64
C LYS A 659 -7.21 -20.52 -20.85
N TYR A 660 -7.29 -20.59 -19.53
CA TYR A 660 -6.78 -19.57 -18.64
C TYR A 660 -5.57 -20.07 -17.89
N GLY A 661 -4.54 -19.23 -17.76
CA GLY A 661 -3.33 -19.55 -17.03
C GLY A 661 -2.54 -18.31 -16.64
N LEU A 662 -1.58 -18.53 -15.77
CA LEU A 662 -0.68 -17.50 -15.29
C LEU A 662 0.73 -18.07 -15.20
N ALA A 663 1.71 -17.35 -15.72
CA ALA A 663 3.12 -17.62 -15.52
C ALA A 663 3.78 -16.49 -14.73
N LEU A 664 4.62 -16.83 -13.75
CA LEU A 664 5.46 -15.88 -13.03
C LEU A 664 6.79 -15.75 -13.73
N GLN A 665 7.03 -14.62 -14.37
CA GLN A 665 8.29 -14.34 -15.07
C GLN A 665 9.24 -13.56 -14.19
N PRO A 666 10.48 -14.04 -13.97
CA PRO A 666 11.54 -13.21 -13.43
C PRO A 666 11.74 -11.97 -14.31
N ALA A 667 11.99 -10.82 -13.71
CA ALA A 667 12.14 -9.57 -14.43
C ALA A 667 13.39 -8.83 -13.95
N GLU A 668 14.12 -8.25 -14.90
CA GLU A 668 15.17 -7.29 -14.58
C GLU A 668 14.57 -6.01 -14.05
N TYR A 669 15.35 -5.27 -13.30
CA TYR A 669 15.02 -3.91 -12.90
C TYR A 669 16.16 -2.98 -13.30
N ARG A 670 15.85 -1.99 -14.13
CA ARG A 670 16.78 -0.92 -14.49
C ARG A 670 16.45 0.31 -13.67
N VAL A 671 17.43 0.85 -12.98
CA VAL A 671 17.35 2.19 -12.37
C VAL A 671 17.32 3.20 -13.52
N ASN A 672 16.29 4.03 -13.57
CA ASN A 672 16.16 5.05 -14.59
C ASN A 672 15.72 6.36 -13.93
N LEU A 673 16.54 7.39 -14.04
CA LEU A 673 16.24 8.72 -13.57
C LEU A 673 15.46 9.55 -14.61
N GLY A 674 15.53 9.17 -15.88
CA GLY A 674 14.95 9.91 -16.99
C GLY A 674 15.79 11.11 -17.42
N SER A 675 15.88 11.35 -18.75
CA SER A 675 16.67 12.45 -19.30
C SER A 675 16.23 13.82 -18.79
N ASP A 676 14.93 14.04 -18.68
CA ASP A 676 14.37 15.30 -18.19
C ASP A 676 14.79 15.63 -16.76
N PHE A 677 14.84 14.62 -15.88
CA PHE A 677 15.33 14.81 -14.51
C PHE A 677 16.81 15.14 -14.47
N ILE A 678 17.63 14.44 -15.25
CA ILE A 678 19.08 14.67 -15.32
C ILE A 678 19.36 16.09 -15.82
N GLU A 679 18.63 16.57 -16.82
CA GLU A 679 18.75 17.94 -17.35
C GLU A 679 18.39 18.99 -16.27
N VAL A 680 17.28 18.81 -15.59
CA VAL A 680 16.83 19.71 -14.52
C VAL A 680 17.84 19.69 -13.36
N LEU A 681 18.34 18.52 -12.99
CA LEU A 681 19.34 18.37 -11.94
C LEU A 681 20.64 19.14 -12.26
N ALA A 682 21.13 19.03 -13.51
CA ALA A 682 22.30 19.78 -13.96
C ALA A 682 22.06 21.30 -13.92
N MET A 683 20.88 21.74 -14.35
CA MET A 683 20.46 23.14 -14.30
C MET A 683 20.43 23.68 -12.86
N LEU A 684 19.76 22.95 -11.94
CA LEU A 684 19.63 23.36 -10.54
C LEU A 684 20.98 23.44 -9.82
N ARG A 685 21.89 22.51 -10.10
CA ARG A 685 23.25 22.51 -9.56
C ARG A 685 24.07 23.67 -10.08
N THR A 686 23.90 24.08 -11.35
CA THR A 686 24.54 25.28 -11.93
C THR A 686 24.02 26.53 -11.24
N LEU A 687 22.72 26.61 -10.97
CA LEU A 687 22.14 27.75 -10.24
C LEU A 687 22.68 27.83 -8.79
N ALA A 688 22.77 26.68 -8.11
CA ALA A 688 23.33 26.63 -6.74
C ALA A 688 24.81 27.06 -6.66
N SER A 689 25.55 26.96 -7.77
CA SER A 689 26.95 27.43 -7.83
C SER A 689 27.14 28.94 -8.06
N GLY A 690 26.04 29.73 -8.04
CA GLY A 690 26.13 31.20 -8.05
C GLY A 690 25.50 31.89 -9.26
N TYR A 691 24.84 31.18 -10.15
CA TYR A 691 24.05 31.79 -11.23
C TYR A 691 22.67 32.23 -10.72
N SER A 692 22.29 33.47 -10.85
CA SER A 692 20.99 33.98 -10.47
C SER A 692 20.01 33.95 -11.64
N CYS A 693 18.97 33.09 -11.55
CA CYS A 693 17.78 33.20 -12.41
C CYS A 693 16.61 33.75 -11.60
N ARG A 694 15.93 34.73 -12.16
CA ARG A 694 14.84 35.44 -11.45
C ARG A 694 13.43 34.99 -11.90
N THR A 695 13.28 34.37 -13.06
CA THR A 695 11.98 34.04 -13.65
C THR A 695 11.92 32.57 -14.12
N VAL A 696 10.70 32.04 -14.21
CA VAL A 696 10.45 30.67 -14.76
C VAL A 696 10.87 30.62 -16.24
N ASP A 697 10.75 31.74 -16.98
CA ASP A 697 11.17 31.80 -18.39
C ASP A 697 12.68 31.73 -18.54
N GLU A 698 13.45 32.38 -17.64
CA GLU A 698 14.91 32.26 -17.61
C GLU A 698 15.34 30.82 -17.29
N LEU A 699 14.69 30.17 -16.34
CA LEU A 699 14.94 28.77 -16.00
C LEU A 699 14.61 27.82 -17.16
N ASN A 700 13.48 28.02 -17.84
CA ASN A 700 13.10 27.25 -19.01
C ASN A 700 14.08 27.49 -20.17
N ASN A 701 14.51 28.72 -20.40
CA ASN A 701 15.50 29.03 -21.44
C ASN A 701 16.86 28.37 -21.16
N MET A 702 17.29 28.28 -19.91
CA MET A 702 18.49 27.52 -19.54
C MET A 702 18.33 26.02 -19.84
N ARG A 703 17.17 25.45 -19.54
CA ARG A 703 16.85 24.05 -19.84
C ARG A 703 16.90 23.74 -21.34
N TYR A 704 16.35 24.61 -22.17
CA TYR A 704 16.28 24.37 -23.62
C TYR A 704 17.59 24.74 -24.34
N ASN A 705 18.36 25.74 -23.89
CA ASN A 705 19.63 26.10 -24.48
C ASN A 705 20.72 25.03 -24.25
N ASN A 706 20.66 24.29 -23.15
CA ASN A 706 21.54 23.14 -22.91
C ASN A 706 21.27 21.97 -23.88
N LYS A 707 20.08 21.88 -24.48
CA LYS A 707 19.77 20.89 -25.55
C LYS A 707 20.44 21.19 -26.88
N CYS A 708 20.79 22.44 -27.14
CA CYS A 708 21.45 22.84 -28.39
C CYS A 708 22.98 22.64 -28.39
N HIS A 709 23.58 22.24 -27.26
CA HIS A 709 25.02 22.05 -27.11
C HIS A 709 25.46 20.61 -26.85
N ARG A 710 24.61 19.63 -27.12
CA ARG A 710 24.95 18.19 -27.10
C ARG A 710 24.82 17.56 -28.47
#